data_9de3fd97debddabc0f1226fc82acda69
#
_entry.id   9de3fd97debddabc0f1226fc82acda69
#
_cell.length_a   1.000
_cell.length_b   1.000
_cell.length_c   1.000
_cell.angle_alpha   90.00
_cell.angle_beta   90.00
_cell.angle_gamma   90.00
#
_symmetry.space_group_name_H-M   'P 1'
#
loop_
_entity.id
_entity.type
_entity.pdbx_description
1 polymer ?
#
loop_
_entity_poly.entity_id
_entity_poly.type
_entity_poly.pdbx_seq_one_letter_code
_entity_poly.pdbx_strand_id
1 'polypeptide(L)'
;MQGYSGPKLFNQDTGEKAWGLDFDKVKEHVLNDYGKELANGAKEYAKGNPDPLVDTLGTILLDVMDPIACNADGSSKYNLDTFPKGAEATRMSTLIANGQEEYIGEKPIMTGFVEKLTQQGVENAADYIFIYTNDWRKGQAQYAKDIDAYIDEVRALTGSDKVDIYGLSFGGQCGASYLYYYGEKAKVHKACLNVPAIGGTNMVGDPLLGNDITLDFPTILQFVEIGFRSENEWEWILEFLSSLTGGYQNLNKIVNLVAQKYIVDYIDKFGSIWDFIPLNVYDEVKARLIRDGYVDPVAAAPLIAASDEFHYNALANMSEGLKRAQKAGTQIAIMSNTGINGVTGTYKNSDYIIDVHTSSGSACAPFGEQFPEDYAPVGTQCGNKKHWHISPDRDIDATCSYLPENTWFIKGQFHGQSNWDSYSREFILEFMFGDSIKDIYSNPKYPQFELAQNPADGLYMRFDNTNSGFHTSEDTALVFTNLSEQYTIDILDISAKGFNLFPEYNSYSGIGAGSTEVISMTDHCFAKSTQPISIKVRYRLNSPQRLIKEKTFTFTHLSDDEIKDYPFINDAAKLIIGENEPAPVTETAPADTTKNTSENIEERAEARLSGGENKVSSKIPKTGSAKRGIALSSFAVITAVSYTHLR
;
A
#
# COMPACT_ATOMS: atom_id res chain seq x y z
N MET A 1 -0.19 1.70 -15.82
CA MET A 1 0.90 0.77 -15.41
C MET A 1 0.70 0.43 -13.95
N GLN A 2 0.63 -0.85 -13.65
CA GLN A 2 0.29 -1.39 -12.32
C GLN A 2 1.48 -1.35 -11.35
N GLY A 3 1.19 -1.52 -10.06
CA GLY A 3 2.20 -1.70 -9.02
C GLY A 3 2.98 -3.02 -9.16
N TYR A 4 3.97 -3.21 -8.27
CA TYR A 4 4.85 -4.39 -8.26
C TYR A 4 4.03 -5.67 -8.13
N SER A 5 4.38 -6.69 -8.90
CA SER A 5 3.74 -8.02 -8.98
C SER A 5 2.22 -8.04 -9.29
N GLY A 6 1.64 -6.91 -9.69
CA GLY A 6 0.24 -6.83 -10.13
C GLY A 6 -0.08 -7.74 -11.34
N PRO A 7 0.73 -7.75 -12.41
CA PRO A 7 0.52 -8.65 -13.54
C PRO A 7 0.67 -10.12 -13.14
N LYS A 8 -0.28 -10.95 -13.59
CA LYS A 8 -0.22 -12.41 -13.41
C LYS A 8 0.75 -13.02 -14.42
N LEU A 9 1.51 -14.02 -13.99
CA LEU A 9 2.46 -14.76 -14.83
C LEU A 9 1.96 -16.17 -15.10
N PHE A 10 2.11 -16.62 -16.33
CA PHE A 10 1.73 -17.95 -16.78
C PHE A 10 2.92 -18.66 -17.42
N ASN A 11 3.06 -19.93 -17.12
CA ASN A 11 4.03 -20.80 -17.79
C ASN A 11 3.51 -21.11 -19.20
N GLN A 12 4.28 -20.70 -20.21
CA GLN A 12 3.88 -20.82 -21.61
C GLN A 12 3.96 -22.28 -22.11
N ASP A 13 4.72 -23.13 -21.42
CA ASP A 13 4.89 -24.53 -21.82
C ASP A 13 3.73 -25.40 -21.27
N THR A 14 3.20 -25.07 -20.09
CA THR A 14 2.11 -25.82 -19.43
C THR A 14 0.76 -25.12 -19.47
N GLY A 15 0.73 -23.82 -19.68
CA GLY A 15 -0.47 -22.97 -19.58
C GLY A 15 -0.90 -22.69 -18.14
N GLU A 16 -0.16 -23.16 -17.13
CA GLU A 16 -0.49 -22.97 -15.73
C GLU A 16 -0.11 -21.58 -15.25
N LYS A 17 -0.92 -21.07 -14.30
CA LYS A 17 -0.65 -19.80 -13.64
C LYS A 17 0.50 -19.97 -12.65
N ALA A 18 1.61 -19.28 -12.91
CA ALA A 18 2.80 -19.27 -12.06
C ALA A 18 2.75 -18.19 -10.97
N TRP A 19 2.05 -17.07 -11.24
CA TRP A 19 1.86 -15.98 -10.28
C TRP A 19 0.43 -15.43 -10.33
N GLY A 20 -0.05 -14.93 -9.22
CA GLY A 20 -1.44 -14.61 -8.94
C GLY A 20 -2.02 -15.77 -8.14
N LEU A 21 -1.43 -15.98 -6.95
CA LEU A 21 -1.68 -17.14 -6.08
C LEU A 21 -3.17 -17.25 -5.71
N ASP A 22 -3.64 -18.48 -5.70
CA ASP A 22 -4.91 -18.87 -5.10
C ASP A 22 -4.62 -19.24 -3.64
N PHE A 23 -4.96 -18.36 -2.71
CA PHE A 23 -4.62 -18.54 -1.30
C PHE A 23 -5.23 -19.79 -0.68
N ASP A 24 -6.43 -20.17 -1.09
CA ASP A 24 -7.05 -21.39 -0.57
C ASP A 24 -6.25 -22.63 -0.97
N LYS A 25 -5.76 -22.67 -2.21
CA LYS A 25 -4.89 -23.75 -2.69
C LYS A 25 -3.53 -23.74 -2.01
N VAL A 26 -2.92 -22.57 -1.86
CA VAL A 26 -1.64 -22.44 -1.12
C VAL A 26 -1.81 -22.91 0.32
N LYS A 27 -2.88 -22.51 0.98
CA LYS A 27 -3.21 -22.91 2.34
C LYS A 27 -3.42 -24.43 2.44
N GLU A 28 -4.19 -25.01 1.51
CA GLU A 28 -4.41 -26.46 1.48
C GLU A 28 -3.09 -27.23 1.26
N HIS A 29 -2.27 -26.79 0.33
CA HIS A 29 -0.95 -27.35 0.05
C HIS A 29 -0.05 -27.28 1.29
N VAL A 30 0.12 -26.10 1.87
CA VAL A 30 0.94 -25.91 3.07
C VAL A 30 0.49 -26.80 4.24
N LEU A 31 -0.82 -26.92 4.45
CA LEU A 31 -1.36 -27.75 5.52
C LEU A 31 -1.15 -29.25 5.31
N ASN A 32 -1.36 -29.69 4.07
CA ASN A 32 -1.26 -31.11 3.74
C ASN A 32 0.19 -31.59 3.75
N ASP A 33 1.10 -30.79 3.20
CA ASP A 33 2.47 -31.21 2.96
C ASP A 33 3.43 -30.81 4.09
N TYR A 34 3.17 -29.69 4.81
CA TYR A 34 4.07 -29.14 5.83
C TYR A 34 3.46 -29.04 7.23
N GLY A 35 2.21 -29.41 7.43
CA GLY A 35 1.52 -29.20 8.70
C GLY A 35 2.16 -29.91 9.92
N LYS A 36 2.83 -31.05 9.71
CA LYS A 36 3.55 -31.78 10.76
C LYS A 36 4.88 -31.09 11.13
N GLU A 37 5.61 -30.68 10.12
CA GLU A 37 6.89 -29.98 10.23
C GLU A 37 6.69 -28.63 10.93
N LEU A 38 5.63 -27.91 10.60
CA LEU A 38 5.25 -26.66 11.24
C LEU A 38 4.90 -26.85 12.72
N ALA A 39 4.08 -27.86 13.03
CA ALA A 39 3.74 -28.17 14.41
C ALA A 39 4.97 -28.59 15.23
N ASN A 40 5.91 -29.31 14.61
CA ASN A 40 7.17 -29.67 15.25
C ASN A 40 8.08 -28.43 15.42
N GLY A 41 8.20 -27.60 14.40
CA GLY A 41 8.95 -26.35 14.43
C GLY A 41 8.48 -25.41 15.54
N ALA A 42 7.16 -25.20 15.66
CA ALA A 42 6.57 -24.40 16.73
C ALA A 42 6.87 -25.00 18.13
N LYS A 43 6.84 -26.33 18.27
CA LYS A 43 7.18 -27.00 19.52
C LYS A 43 8.66 -26.83 19.90
N GLU A 44 9.56 -26.91 18.93
CA GLU A 44 11.00 -26.70 19.16
C GLU A 44 11.29 -25.23 19.46
N TYR A 45 10.61 -24.31 18.77
CA TYR A 45 10.68 -22.88 19.05
C TYR A 45 10.28 -22.56 20.51
N ALA A 46 9.20 -23.16 21.00
CA ALA A 46 8.77 -23.02 22.40
C ALA A 46 9.81 -23.52 23.43
N LYS A 47 10.75 -24.38 22.99
CA LYS A 47 11.89 -24.84 23.80
C LYS A 47 13.14 -23.96 23.65
N GLY A 48 13.07 -22.89 22.88
CA GLY A 48 14.16 -21.96 22.62
C GLY A 48 15.02 -22.29 21.39
N ASN A 49 14.60 -23.26 20.56
CA ASN A 49 15.28 -23.60 19.31
C ASN A 49 14.47 -23.11 18.09
N PRO A 50 14.82 -21.97 17.45
CA PRO A 50 14.08 -21.41 16.32
C PRO A 50 14.31 -22.15 15.01
N ASP A 51 15.45 -22.84 14.84
CA ASP A 51 15.91 -23.33 13.54
C ASP A 51 14.91 -24.23 12.82
N PRO A 52 14.26 -25.23 13.47
CA PRO A 52 13.30 -26.07 12.75
C PRO A 52 12.07 -25.31 12.22
N LEU A 53 11.62 -24.27 12.93
CA LEU A 53 10.52 -23.42 12.48
C LEU A 53 10.97 -22.55 11.31
N VAL A 54 12.14 -21.90 11.42
CA VAL A 54 12.73 -21.07 10.37
C VAL A 54 12.94 -21.88 9.09
N ASP A 55 13.48 -23.09 9.22
CA ASP A 55 13.76 -23.96 8.06
C ASP A 55 12.48 -24.44 7.39
N THR A 56 11.46 -24.79 8.18
CA THR A 56 10.16 -25.17 7.63
C THR A 56 9.50 -23.99 6.89
N LEU A 57 9.49 -22.80 7.50
CA LEU A 57 8.91 -21.61 6.87
C LEU A 57 9.67 -21.20 5.59
N GLY A 58 11.01 -21.28 5.62
CA GLY A 58 11.83 -21.02 4.45
C GLY A 58 11.61 -22.02 3.33
N THR A 59 11.48 -23.32 3.66
CA THR A 59 11.19 -24.36 2.66
C THR A 59 9.83 -24.14 2.01
N ILE A 60 8.79 -23.85 2.80
CA ILE A 60 7.46 -23.55 2.29
C ILE A 60 7.49 -22.34 1.35
N LEU A 61 8.20 -21.28 1.76
CA LEU A 61 8.34 -20.09 0.94
C LEU A 61 8.95 -20.43 -0.43
N LEU A 62 10.07 -21.13 -0.43
CA LEU A 62 10.78 -21.49 -1.67
C LEU A 62 9.93 -22.40 -2.56
N ASP A 63 9.18 -23.34 -1.97
CA ASP A 63 8.29 -24.22 -2.72
C ASP A 63 7.14 -23.45 -3.40
N VAL A 64 6.45 -22.61 -2.64
CA VAL A 64 5.35 -21.77 -3.15
C VAL A 64 5.83 -20.80 -4.23
N MET A 65 7.07 -20.32 -4.12
CA MET A 65 7.65 -19.33 -5.02
C MET A 65 8.45 -19.94 -6.19
N ASP A 66 8.75 -21.24 -6.17
CA ASP A 66 9.53 -21.89 -7.25
C ASP A 66 8.99 -21.59 -8.66
N PRO A 67 7.65 -21.55 -8.90
CA PRO A 67 7.12 -21.27 -10.23
C PRO A 67 7.58 -19.95 -10.85
N ILE A 68 8.01 -18.98 -10.04
CA ILE A 68 8.50 -17.67 -10.52
C ILE A 68 9.99 -17.46 -10.29
N ALA A 69 10.74 -18.51 -9.98
CA ALA A 69 12.18 -18.42 -9.74
C ALA A 69 12.95 -17.88 -10.94
N CYS A 70 14.04 -17.16 -10.67
CA CYS A 70 15.01 -16.72 -11.64
C CYS A 70 16.35 -17.45 -11.45
N ASN A 71 17.15 -17.49 -12.51
CA ASN A 71 18.53 -17.92 -12.48
C ASN A 71 19.43 -16.81 -11.93
N ALA A 72 20.67 -17.11 -11.59
CA ALA A 72 21.61 -16.15 -11.04
C ALA A 72 21.86 -14.92 -11.96
N ASP A 73 21.74 -15.09 -13.26
CA ASP A 73 21.90 -14.03 -14.27
C ASP A 73 20.65 -13.13 -14.43
N GLY A 74 19.61 -13.36 -13.62
CA GLY A 74 18.33 -12.64 -13.69
C GLY A 74 17.36 -13.17 -14.74
N SER A 75 17.74 -14.17 -15.53
CA SER A 75 16.82 -14.80 -16.49
C SER A 75 15.77 -15.66 -15.76
N SER A 76 14.57 -15.76 -16.35
CA SER A 76 13.53 -16.63 -15.77
C SER A 76 13.93 -18.10 -15.83
N LYS A 77 13.76 -18.83 -14.72
CA LYS A 77 13.98 -20.29 -14.67
C LYS A 77 13.00 -21.05 -15.57
N TYR A 78 11.80 -20.54 -15.71
CA TYR A 78 10.71 -21.10 -16.51
C TYR A 78 10.33 -20.16 -17.65
N ASN A 79 9.71 -20.69 -18.69
CA ASN A 79 9.20 -19.91 -19.81
C ASN A 79 7.91 -19.17 -19.41
N LEU A 80 8.07 -18.06 -18.69
CA LEU A 80 6.95 -17.27 -18.16
C LEU A 80 6.67 -16.05 -19.01
N ASP A 81 5.38 -15.73 -19.13
CA ASP A 81 4.91 -14.48 -19.71
C ASP A 81 3.62 -14.02 -19.01
N THR A 82 3.27 -12.75 -19.21
CA THR A 82 2.00 -12.20 -18.71
C THR A 82 0.83 -12.62 -19.60
N PHE A 83 -0.33 -12.74 -19.01
CA PHE A 83 -1.58 -12.89 -19.71
C PHE A 83 -2.66 -12.01 -19.03
N PRO A 84 -3.45 -11.24 -19.79
CA PRO A 84 -3.35 -11.01 -21.24
C PRO A 84 -2.10 -10.21 -21.63
N LYS A 85 -1.70 -10.26 -22.91
CA LYS A 85 -0.48 -9.58 -23.42
C LYS A 85 -0.76 -8.84 -24.72
N GLY A 86 -0.07 -7.69 -24.90
CA GLY A 86 -0.20 -6.81 -26.06
C GLY A 86 -1.41 -5.87 -25.95
N ALA A 87 -1.35 -4.74 -26.65
CA ALA A 87 -2.28 -3.64 -26.44
C ALA A 87 -3.75 -4.00 -26.75
N GLU A 88 -4.03 -4.78 -27.80
CA GLU A 88 -5.41 -5.18 -28.12
C GLU A 88 -6.01 -6.08 -27.04
N ALA A 89 -5.26 -7.04 -26.51
CA ALA A 89 -5.73 -7.96 -25.48
C ALA A 89 -5.90 -7.28 -24.11
N THR A 90 -5.11 -6.23 -23.84
CA THR A 90 -5.12 -5.47 -22.58
C THR A 90 -5.89 -4.15 -22.66
N ARG A 91 -6.59 -3.91 -23.77
CA ARG A 91 -7.58 -2.83 -23.89
C ARG A 91 -8.72 -3.09 -22.90
N MET A 92 -9.13 -2.08 -22.17
CA MET A 92 -10.13 -2.24 -21.10
C MET A 92 -11.46 -2.80 -21.62
N SER A 93 -11.93 -2.35 -22.77
CA SER A 93 -13.15 -2.90 -23.39
C SER A 93 -13.01 -4.38 -23.79
N THR A 94 -11.84 -4.79 -24.26
CA THR A 94 -11.54 -6.20 -24.58
C THR A 94 -11.52 -7.05 -23.31
N LEU A 95 -10.92 -6.56 -22.23
CA LEU A 95 -10.93 -7.25 -20.93
C LEU A 95 -12.36 -7.43 -20.41
N ILE A 96 -13.19 -6.39 -20.47
CA ILE A 96 -14.60 -6.45 -20.05
C ILE A 96 -15.38 -7.45 -20.93
N ALA A 97 -15.21 -7.37 -22.24
CA ALA A 97 -15.91 -8.26 -23.18
C ALA A 97 -15.57 -9.74 -22.98
N ASN A 98 -14.35 -10.03 -22.51
CA ASN A 98 -13.87 -11.38 -22.23
C ASN A 98 -14.15 -11.86 -20.80
N GLY A 99 -14.81 -11.05 -19.94
CA GLY A 99 -15.00 -11.38 -18.52
C GLY A 99 -13.70 -11.41 -17.73
N GLN A 100 -12.74 -10.54 -18.09
CA GLN A 100 -11.39 -10.47 -17.55
C GLN A 100 -11.16 -9.18 -16.75
N GLU A 101 -12.20 -8.63 -16.11
CA GLU A 101 -12.12 -7.39 -15.33
C GLU A 101 -11.13 -7.46 -14.17
N GLU A 102 -10.76 -8.64 -13.73
CA GLU A 102 -9.74 -8.87 -12.71
C GLU A 102 -8.33 -8.39 -13.12
N TYR A 103 -8.08 -8.16 -14.41
CA TYR A 103 -6.83 -7.61 -14.92
C TYR A 103 -6.83 -6.09 -15.04
N ILE A 104 -7.95 -5.42 -14.86
CA ILE A 104 -8.05 -3.96 -14.98
C ILE A 104 -7.29 -3.26 -13.84
N GLY A 105 -7.21 -3.89 -12.66
CA GLY A 105 -6.55 -3.31 -11.50
C GLY A 105 -7.37 -2.17 -10.89
N GLU A 106 -6.74 -1.22 -10.27
CA GLU A 106 -7.21 -0.02 -9.55
C GLU A 106 -8.59 0.52 -9.97
N LYS A 107 -9.65 -0.22 -9.68
CA LYS A 107 -11.03 0.06 -10.11
C LYS A 107 -11.48 1.50 -9.84
N PRO A 108 -11.22 2.12 -8.65
CA PRO A 108 -11.70 3.47 -8.40
C PRO A 108 -11.13 4.51 -9.35
N ILE A 109 -9.84 4.43 -9.69
CA ILE A 109 -9.22 5.37 -10.62
C ILE A 109 -9.59 5.06 -12.08
N MET A 110 -9.66 3.78 -12.44
CA MET A 110 -10.05 3.36 -13.80
C MET A 110 -11.50 3.76 -14.12
N THR A 111 -12.41 3.62 -13.15
CA THR A 111 -13.79 4.14 -13.28
C THR A 111 -13.78 5.65 -13.51
N GLY A 112 -12.98 6.39 -12.76
CA GLY A 112 -12.83 7.83 -12.95
C GLY A 112 -12.31 8.21 -14.34
N PHE A 113 -11.40 7.42 -14.92
CA PHE A 113 -10.91 7.63 -16.30
C PHE A 113 -12.02 7.45 -17.33
N VAL A 114 -12.80 6.36 -17.20
CA VAL A 114 -13.97 6.13 -18.07
C VAL A 114 -14.96 7.27 -17.95
N GLU A 115 -15.30 7.71 -16.75
CA GLU A 115 -16.21 8.82 -16.49
C GLU A 115 -15.74 10.12 -17.13
N LYS A 116 -14.46 10.47 -16.98
CA LYS A 116 -13.88 11.69 -17.56
C LYS A 116 -13.89 11.67 -19.09
N LEU A 117 -13.48 10.59 -19.71
CA LEU A 117 -13.54 10.44 -21.17
C LEU A 117 -14.98 10.54 -21.68
N THR A 118 -15.93 9.90 -21.00
CA THR A 118 -17.35 9.98 -21.35
C THR A 118 -17.89 11.40 -21.23
N GLN A 119 -17.53 12.13 -20.17
CA GLN A 119 -17.90 13.54 -20.00
C GLN A 119 -17.31 14.45 -21.09
N GLN A 120 -16.17 14.08 -21.66
CA GLN A 120 -15.56 14.77 -22.80
C GLN A 120 -16.18 14.37 -24.16
N GLY A 121 -17.20 13.51 -24.14
CA GLY A 121 -17.92 13.09 -25.35
C GLY A 121 -17.26 11.92 -26.09
N VAL A 122 -16.32 11.23 -25.45
CA VAL A 122 -15.70 10.04 -26.04
C VAL A 122 -16.69 8.86 -25.96
N GLU A 123 -17.17 8.41 -27.11
CA GLU A 123 -17.96 7.18 -27.22
C GLU A 123 -17.07 5.96 -26.91
N ASN A 124 -17.61 4.98 -26.19
CA ASN A 124 -16.88 3.76 -25.80
C ASN A 124 -15.54 4.07 -25.11
N ALA A 125 -15.55 4.91 -24.09
CA ALA A 125 -14.37 5.38 -23.37
C ALA A 125 -13.36 4.26 -22.98
N ALA A 126 -13.85 3.06 -22.68
CA ALA A 126 -13.03 1.89 -22.36
C ALA A 126 -12.14 1.41 -23.53
N ASP A 127 -12.43 1.83 -24.78
CA ASP A 127 -11.59 1.52 -25.95
C ASP A 127 -10.28 2.31 -25.95
N TYR A 128 -10.19 3.35 -25.16
CA TYR A 128 -9.02 4.27 -25.07
C TYR A 128 -8.21 4.08 -23.78
N ILE A 129 -8.54 3.08 -22.98
CA ILE A 129 -7.81 2.74 -21.74
C ILE A 129 -7.14 1.39 -21.93
N PHE A 130 -5.84 1.35 -21.68
CA PHE A 130 -4.99 0.17 -21.88
C PHE A 130 -4.24 -0.16 -20.61
N ILE A 131 -4.25 -1.43 -20.22
CA ILE A 131 -3.59 -1.92 -19.00
C ILE A 131 -2.25 -2.55 -19.40
N TYR A 132 -1.15 -1.82 -19.18
CA TYR A 132 0.17 -2.36 -19.46
C TYR A 132 0.52 -3.47 -18.47
N THR A 133 0.83 -4.64 -18.99
CA THR A 133 1.27 -5.82 -18.25
C THR A 133 2.65 -6.26 -18.72
N ASN A 134 3.55 -6.63 -17.81
CA ASN A 134 4.85 -7.20 -18.14
C ASN A 134 5.34 -8.08 -16.99
N ASP A 135 6.38 -8.87 -17.23
CA ASP A 135 7.05 -9.67 -16.20
C ASP A 135 7.76 -8.75 -15.19
N TRP A 136 7.13 -8.56 -14.05
CA TRP A 136 7.54 -7.62 -13.00
C TRP A 136 8.88 -7.97 -12.32
N ARG A 137 9.51 -9.10 -12.65
CA ARG A 137 10.84 -9.50 -12.15
C ARG A 137 11.99 -8.87 -12.93
N LYS A 138 11.72 -8.33 -14.11
CA LYS A 138 12.73 -7.72 -15.00
C LYS A 138 13.22 -6.38 -14.45
N GLY A 139 14.40 -5.95 -14.89
CA GLY A 139 14.96 -4.63 -14.59
C GLY A 139 14.39 -3.49 -15.44
N GLN A 140 14.58 -2.27 -14.96
CA GLN A 140 13.96 -1.05 -15.48
C GLN A 140 14.34 -0.70 -16.92
N ALA A 141 15.58 -0.96 -17.33
CA ALA A 141 16.00 -0.72 -18.71
C ALA A 141 15.22 -1.59 -19.72
N GLN A 142 14.96 -2.85 -19.35
CA GLN A 142 14.13 -3.75 -20.16
C GLN A 142 12.66 -3.30 -20.15
N TYR A 143 12.14 -2.87 -19.00
CA TYR A 143 10.80 -2.32 -18.91
C TYR A 143 10.60 -1.11 -19.80
N ALA A 144 11.54 -0.17 -19.80
CA ALA A 144 11.46 1.03 -20.64
C ALA A 144 11.36 0.67 -22.13
N LYS A 145 12.12 -0.33 -22.56
CA LYS A 145 12.08 -0.83 -23.95
C LYS A 145 10.73 -1.49 -24.28
N ASP A 146 10.22 -2.32 -23.39
CA ASP A 146 8.94 -3.02 -23.59
C ASP A 146 7.77 -2.03 -23.60
N ILE A 147 7.81 -0.99 -22.76
CA ILE A 147 6.83 0.11 -22.75
C ILE A 147 6.88 0.89 -24.07
N ASP A 148 8.07 1.18 -24.61
CA ASP A 148 8.18 1.89 -25.89
C ASP A 148 7.49 1.14 -27.04
N ALA A 149 7.66 -0.18 -27.09
CA ALA A 149 7.00 -1.05 -28.06
C ALA A 149 5.49 -1.10 -27.84
N TYR A 150 5.04 -1.23 -26.58
CA TYR A 150 3.63 -1.25 -26.24
C TYR A 150 2.92 0.09 -26.57
N ILE A 151 3.57 1.21 -26.36
CA ILE A 151 3.07 2.52 -26.74
C ILE A 151 2.85 2.58 -28.27
N ASP A 152 3.76 2.02 -29.06
CA ASP A 152 3.58 1.97 -30.52
C ASP A 152 2.38 1.10 -30.92
N GLU A 153 2.14 -0.01 -30.24
CA GLU A 153 0.92 -0.81 -30.44
C GLU A 153 -0.36 0.00 -30.10
N VAL A 154 -0.38 0.68 -28.95
CA VAL A 154 -1.54 1.52 -28.54
C VAL A 154 -1.78 2.62 -29.57
N ARG A 155 -0.74 3.32 -30.02
CA ARG A 155 -0.85 4.37 -31.04
C ARG A 155 -1.37 3.83 -32.37
N ALA A 156 -0.92 2.66 -32.78
CA ALA A 156 -1.41 2.02 -33.99
C ALA A 156 -2.90 1.63 -33.90
N LEU A 157 -3.35 1.17 -32.74
CA LEU A 157 -4.75 0.79 -32.48
C LEU A 157 -5.69 2.01 -32.40
N THR A 158 -5.24 3.09 -31.79
CA THR A 158 -6.06 4.27 -31.54
C THR A 158 -5.97 5.32 -32.65
N GLY A 159 -4.92 5.26 -33.45
CA GLY A 159 -4.59 6.34 -34.41
C GLY A 159 -4.08 7.62 -33.77
N SER A 160 -3.79 7.60 -32.47
CA SER A 160 -3.29 8.77 -31.72
C SER A 160 -1.79 8.95 -31.91
N ASP A 161 -1.34 10.21 -32.04
CA ASP A 161 0.09 10.51 -32.13
C ASP A 161 0.80 10.33 -30.79
N LYS A 162 0.10 10.52 -29.67
CA LYS A 162 0.64 10.43 -28.31
C LYS A 162 -0.30 9.65 -27.40
N VAL A 163 0.27 9.16 -26.29
CA VAL A 163 -0.47 8.52 -25.20
C VAL A 163 -0.30 9.32 -23.90
N ASP A 164 -1.20 9.10 -22.96
CA ASP A 164 -1.03 9.54 -21.59
C ASP A 164 -0.67 8.32 -20.71
N ILE A 165 0.23 8.52 -19.76
CA ILE A 165 0.71 7.48 -18.85
C ILE A 165 0.22 7.78 -17.42
N TYR A 166 -0.44 6.80 -16.83
CA TYR A 166 -0.63 6.73 -15.38
C TYR A 166 0.16 5.56 -14.82
N GLY A 167 1.04 5.82 -13.89
CA GLY A 167 1.88 4.81 -13.23
C GLY A 167 1.76 4.88 -11.73
N LEU A 168 1.38 3.75 -11.10
CA LEU A 168 1.27 3.62 -9.66
C LEU A 168 2.49 2.87 -9.11
N SER A 169 3.13 3.37 -8.05
CA SER A 169 4.17 2.62 -7.34
C SER A 169 5.31 2.18 -8.29
N PHE A 170 5.53 0.89 -8.43
CA PHE A 170 6.43 0.30 -9.44
C PHE A 170 6.10 0.77 -10.87
N GLY A 171 4.82 0.85 -11.22
CA GLY A 171 4.40 1.42 -12.51
C GLY A 171 4.84 2.87 -12.68
N GLY A 172 4.93 3.62 -11.60
CA GLY A 172 5.51 4.97 -11.58
C GLY A 172 7.03 4.96 -11.82
N GLN A 173 7.77 4.01 -11.23
CA GLN A 173 9.20 3.79 -11.53
C GLN A 173 9.40 3.43 -13.00
N CYS A 174 8.59 2.50 -13.53
CA CYS A 174 8.64 2.11 -14.95
C CYS A 174 8.35 3.30 -15.87
N GLY A 175 7.39 4.16 -15.51
CA GLY A 175 7.08 5.40 -16.24
C GLY A 175 8.23 6.38 -16.23
N ALA A 176 8.86 6.61 -15.07
CA ALA A 176 10.03 7.47 -14.96
C ALA A 176 11.21 6.93 -15.79
N SER A 177 11.47 5.62 -15.70
CA SER A 177 12.51 4.95 -16.48
C SER A 177 12.25 5.04 -17.99
N TYR A 178 11.00 4.82 -18.42
CA TYR A 178 10.62 5.05 -19.82
C TYR A 178 10.89 6.50 -20.25
N LEU A 179 10.52 7.47 -19.46
CA LEU A 179 10.76 8.90 -19.79
C LEU A 179 12.25 9.23 -19.82
N TYR A 180 13.07 8.61 -18.97
CA TYR A 180 14.52 8.76 -19.01
C TYR A 180 15.11 8.24 -20.33
N TYR A 181 14.79 6.99 -20.70
CA TYR A 181 15.39 6.31 -21.87
C TYR A 181 14.78 6.73 -23.20
N TYR A 182 13.48 7.05 -23.24
CA TYR A 182 12.71 7.22 -24.48
C TYR A 182 11.87 8.50 -24.52
N GLY A 183 11.84 9.33 -23.49
CA GLY A 183 11.01 10.51 -23.42
C GLY A 183 11.23 11.51 -24.55
N GLU A 184 12.47 11.58 -25.09
CA GLU A 184 12.80 12.43 -26.23
C GLU A 184 12.13 12.00 -27.56
N LYS A 185 11.57 10.79 -27.64
CA LYS A 185 10.74 10.35 -28.78
C LYS A 185 9.39 11.07 -28.86
N ALA A 186 9.03 11.85 -27.83
CA ALA A 186 7.83 12.65 -27.76
C ALA A 186 6.51 11.88 -28.01
N LYS A 187 6.46 10.59 -27.66
CA LYS A 187 5.28 9.74 -27.80
C LYS A 187 4.27 9.90 -26.65
N VAL A 188 4.65 10.61 -25.57
CA VAL A 188 3.82 10.81 -24.38
C VAL A 188 3.40 12.27 -24.30
N HIS A 189 2.12 12.51 -23.99
CA HIS A 189 1.58 13.84 -23.77
C HIS A 189 1.61 14.17 -22.26
N LYS A 190 1.03 13.31 -21.42
CA LYS A 190 1.03 13.47 -19.97
C LYS A 190 1.55 12.20 -19.28
N ALA A 191 2.25 12.38 -18.18
CA ALA A 191 2.67 11.29 -17.31
C ALA A 191 2.39 11.67 -15.84
N CYS A 192 1.46 10.96 -15.21
CA CYS A 192 1.18 11.05 -13.78
C CYS A 192 1.85 9.86 -13.08
N LEU A 193 2.88 10.15 -12.29
CA LEU A 193 3.62 9.17 -11.51
C LEU A 193 3.12 9.25 -10.06
N ASN A 194 2.22 8.35 -9.71
CA ASN A 194 1.56 8.31 -8.42
C ASN A 194 2.32 7.41 -7.45
N VAL A 195 2.75 7.96 -6.33
CA VAL A 195 3.57 7.31 -5.29
C VAL A 195 4.68 6.43 -5.88
N PRO A 196 5.49 6.97 -6.81
CA PRO A 196 6.40 6.17 -7.60
C PRO A 196 7.64 5.75 -6.79
N ALA A 197 8.11 4.54 -7.01
CA ALA A 197 9.37 4.05 -6.44
C ALA A 197 10.58 4.44 -7.31
N ILE A 198 10.69 5.68 -7.78
CA ILE A 198 11.70 6.11 -8.77
C ILE A 198 13.12 5.72 -8.33
N GLY A 199 13.47 6.06 -7.10
CA GLY A 199 14.77 5.75 -6.49
C GLY A 199 14.78 4.47 -5.67
N GLY A 200 13.80 3.59 -5.85
CA GLY A 200 13.67 2.36 -5.07
C GLY A 200 12.95 2.55 -3.74
N THR A 201 13.24 1.68 -2.78
CA THR A 201 12.66 1.72 -1.44
C THR A 201 13.59 1.07 -0.41
N ASN A 202 13.65 1.65 0.80
CA ASN A 202 14.38 1.04 1.91
C ASN A 202 13.74 -0.27 2.40
N MET A 203 12.46 -0.51 2.10
CA MET A 203 11.83 -1.81 2.35
C MET A 203 12.59 -2.96 1.67
N VAL A 204 13.24 -2.71 0.53
CA VAL A 204 14.13 -3.65 -0.17
C VAL A 204 15.58 -3.44 0.27
N GLY A 205 16.05 -2.21 0.36
CA GLY A 205 17.45 -1.90 0.68
C GLY A 205 17.87 -2.39 2.07
N ASP A 206 17.06 -2.16 3.10
CA ASP A 206 17.42 -2.50 4.48
C ASP A 206 17.60 -4.02 4.71
N PRO A 207 16.70 -4.92 4.28
CA PRO A 207 16.93 -6.36 4.38
C PRO A 207 18.15 -6.85 3.60
N LEU A 208 18.38 -6.27 2.41
CA LEU A 208 19.54 -6.60 1.59
C LEU A 208 20.85 -6.08 2.18
N LEU A 209 20.83 -5.06 3.03
CA LEU A 209 21.95 -4.63 3.86
C LEU A 209 22.19 -5.54 5.08
N GLY A 210 21.24 -6.40 5.41
CA GLY A 210 21.25 -7.24 6.60
C GLY A 210 20.72 -6.54 7.85
N ASN A 211 20.04 -5.43 7.69
CA ASN A 211 19.35 -4.76 8.78
C ASN A 211 18.12 -5.57 9.19
N ASP A 212 17.88 -5.63 10.49
CA ASP A 212 16.67 -6.23 11.00
C ASP A 212 15.44 -5.38 10.61
N ILE A 213 14.41 -6.06 10.14
CA ILE A 213 13.10 -5.45 9.89
C ILE A 213 12.37 -5.40 11.23
N THR A 214 11.94 -4.22 11.64
CA THR A 214 11.09 -4.03 12.81
C THR A 214 9.66 -3.84 12.33
N LEU A 215 8.90 -4.95 12.26
CA LEU A 215 7.52 -4.89 11.85
C LEU A 215 6.64 -4.42 13.02
N ASP A 216 6.00 -3.29 12.84
CA ASP A 216 4.90 -2.85 13.69
C ASP A 216 3.59 -3.45 13.16
N PHE A 217 3.18 -4.57 13.74
CA PHE A 217 2.00 -5.30 13.29
C PHE A 217 0.70 -4.48 13.37
N PRO A 218 0.44 -3.66 14.40
CA PRO A 218 -0.66 -2.72 14.38
C PRO A 218 -0.69 -1.83 13.14
N THR A 219 0.44 -1.26 12.77
CA THR A 219 0.54 -0.42 11.57
C THR A 219 0.39 -1.24 10.29
N ILE A 220 0.89 -2.50 10.25
CA ILE A 220 0.69 -3.40 9.10
C ILE A 220 -0.81 -3.67 8.90
N LEU A 221 -1.53 -4.01 9.95
CA LEU A 221 -2.97 -4.26 9.88
C LEU A 221 -3.72 -3.01 9.40
N GLN A 222 -3.38 -1.85 9.95
CA GLN A 222 -3.94 -0.58 9.52
C GLN A 222 -3.63 -0.28 8.03
N PHE A 223 -2.41 -0.55 7.59
CA PHE A 223 -2.02 -0.37 6.20
C PHE A 223 -2.81 -1.30 5.26
N VAL A 224 -2.99 -2.56 5.66
CA VAL A 224 -3.80 -3.52 4.90
C VAL A 224 -5.25 -3.06 4.82
N GLU A 225 -5.83 -2.59 5.90
CA GLU A 225 -7.21 -2.11 5.96
C GLU A 225 -7.41 -0.81 5.17
N ILE A 226 -6.59 0.21 5.41
CA ILE A 226 -6.76 1.55 4.85
C ILE A 226 -6.09 1.65 3.48
N GLY A 227 -4.86 1.18 3.33
CA GLY A 227 -4.08 1.29 2.10
C GLY A 227 -4.62 0.40 1.00
N PHE A 228 -4.95 -0.84 1.33
CA PHE A 228 -5.38 -1.84 0.35
C PHE A 228 -6.89 -2.09 0.31
N ARG A 229 -7.62 -1.70 1.35
CA ARG A 229 -9.03 -2.08 1.51
C ARG A 229 -9.26 -3.59 1.30
N SER A 230 -8.25 -4.40 1.65
CA SER A 230 -8.31 -5.84 1.48
C SER A 230 -9.01 -6.48 2.66
N GLU A 231 -9.80 -7.51 2.38
CA GLU A 231 -10.47 -8.30 3.39
C GLU A 231 -9.49 -9.28 4.07
N ASN A 232 -9.71 -9.56 5.29
CA ASN A 232 -9.38 -10.59 6.28
C ASN A 232 -8.28 -11.67 6.00
N GLU A 233 -7.80 -11.88 4.78
CA GLU A 233 -6.84 -12.97 4.49
C GLU A 233 -5.45 -12.70 5.09
N TRP A 234 -5.01 -11.44 5.08
CA TRP A 234 -3.73 -11.03 5.64
C TRP A 234 -3.74 -10.96 7.16
N GLU A 235 -4.81 -10.46 7.73
CA GLU A 235 -5.04 -10.45 9.16
C GLU A 235 -4.95 -11.88 9.71
N TRP A 236 -5.63 -12.81 9.06
CA TRP A 236 -5.57 -14.22 9.41
C TRP A 236 -4.15 -14.80 9.34
N ILE A 237 -3.37 -14.49 8.29
CA ILE A 237 -1.99 -14.97 8.15
C ILE A 237 -1.12 -14.45 9.29
N LEU A 238 -1.20 -13.16 9.58
CA LEU A 238 -0.42 -12.53 10.63
C LEU A 238 -0.78 -13.07 12.02
N GLU A 239 -2.05 -13.23 12.31
CA GLU A 239 -2.52 -13.81 13.57
C GLU A 239 -2.06 -15.26 13.74
N PHE A 240 -2.19 -16.04 12.68
CA PHE A 240 -1.76 -17.42 12.74
C PHE A 240 -0.25 -17.56 13.00
N LEU A 241 0.58 -16.80 12.30
CA LEU A 241 2.02 -16.80 12.52
C LEU A 241 2.40 -16.29 13.90
N SER A 242 1.70 -15.25 14.38
CA SER A 242 1.84 -14.75 15.73
C SER A 242 1.52 -15.85 16.76
N SER A 243 0.50 -16.67 16.50
CA SER A 243 0.12 -17.76 17.40
C SER A 243 1.18 -18.86 17.49
N LEU A 244 1.87 -19.16 16.39
CA LEU A 244 2.95 -20.15 16.39
C LEU A 244 4.17 -19.71 17.18
N THR A 245 4.41 -18.41 17.22
CA THR A 245 5.60 -17.84 17.84
C THR A 245 5.34 -17.34 19.27
N GLY A 246 4.09 -17.32 19.71
CA GLY A 246 3.71 -16.80 21.02
C GLY A 246 3.70 -15.29 21.10
N GLY A 247 3.36 -14.62 20.00
CA GLY A 247 3.15 -13.17 19.93
C GLY A 247 3.98 -12.45 18.86
N TYR A 248 3.56 -11.26 18.48
CA TYR A 248 4.16 -10.46 17.40
C TYR A 248 5.63 -10.12 17.59
N GLN A 249 6.09 -9.87 18.82
CA GLN A 249 7.51 -9.62 19.07
C GLN A 249 8.39 -10.81 18.70
N ASN A 250 7.92 -12.01 18.99
CA ASN A 250 8.61 -13.23 18.62
C ASN A 250 8.52 -13.51 17.12
N LEU A 251 7.39 -13.17 16.50
CA LEU A 251 7.22 -13.27 15.07
C LEU A 251 8.24 -12.41 14.32
N ASN A 252 8.51 -11.19 14.77
CA ASN A 252 9.55 -10.33 14.20
C ASN A 252 10.90 -11.04 14.11
N LYS A 253 11.31 -11.72 15.17
CA LYS A 253 12.56 -12.47 15.17
C LYS A 253 12.57 -13.59 14.13
N ILE A 254 11.49 -14.35 14.03
CA ILE A 254 11.37 -15.45 13.05
C ILE A 254 11.37 -14.89 11.63
N VAL A 255 10.64 -13.79 11.37
CA VAL A 255 10.62 -13.12 10.06
C VAL A 255 12.02 -12.71 9.63
N ASN A 256 12.81 -12.10 10.51
CA ASN A 256 14.18 -11.70 10.19
C ASN A 256 15.09 -12.90 9.89
N LEU A 257 14.98 -13.98 10.68
CA LEU A 257 15.75 -15.20 10.43
C LEU A 257 15.40 -15.84 9.07
N VAL A 258 14.11 -15.93 8.75
CA VAL A 258 13.66 -16.44 7.43
C VAL A 258 14.11 -15.52 6.32
N ALA A 259 13.98 -14.20 6.50
CA ALA A 259 14.39 -13.22 5.49
C ALA A 259 15.87 -13.35 5.16
N GLN A 260 16.75 -13.35 6.16
CA GLN A 260 18.19 -13.43 5.94
C GLN A 260 18.64 -14.79 5.42
N LYS A 261 17.99 -15.89 5.80
CA LYS A 261 18.41 -17.23 5.40
C LYS A 261 17.85 -17.68 4.05
N TYR A 262 16.66 -17.22 3.67
CA TYR A 262 15.94 -17.75 2.51
C TYR A 262 15.47 -16.68 1.52
N ILE A 263 14.93 -15.53 2.02
CA ILE A 263 14.33 -14.53 1.14
C ILE A 263 15.41 -13.80 0.37
N VAL A 264 16.47 -13.34 1.03
CA VAL A 264 17.57 -12.60 0.38
C VAL A 264 18.14 -13.40 -0.78
N ASP A 265 18.51 -14.68 -0.57
CA ASP A 265 19.06 -15.57 -1.62
C ASP A 265 18.05 -15.89 -2.73
N TYR A 266 16.76 -15.71 -2.50
CA TYR A 266 15.74 -15.93 -3.52
C TYR A 266 15.48 -14.70 -4.38
N ILE A 267 15.30 -13.52 -3.75
CA ILE A 267 14.92 -12.29 -4.45
C ILE A 267 16.09 -11.56 -5.09
N ASP A 268 17.32 -11.84 -4.68
CA ASP A 268 18.55 -11.28 -5.26
C ASP A 268 18.78 -11.64 -6.74
N LYS A 269 17.97 -12.55 -7.28
CA LYS A 269 17.96 -12.97 -8.68
C LYS A 269 16.95 -12.19 -9.55
N PHE A 270 16.17 -11.28 -8.95
CA PHE A 270 15.19 -10.47 -9.68
C PHE A 270 15.75 -9.10 -10.05
N GLY A 271 15.81 -8.78 -11.34
CA GLY A 271 16.32 -7.49 -11.82
C GLY A 271 15.58 -6.29 -11.22
N SER A 272 14.25 -6.40 -11.03
CA SER A 272 13.46 -5.37 -10.38
C SER A 272 13.82 -5.14 -8.91
N ILE A 273 14.20 -6.20 -8.19
CA ILE A 273 14.63 -6.08 -6.78
C ILE A 273 15.94 -5.31 -6.69
N TRP A 274 16.88 -5.58 -7.60
CA TRP A 274 18.09 -4.78 -7.68
C TRP A 274 17.78 -3.31 -7.96
N ASP A 275 16.90 -3.03 -8.90
CA ASP A 275 16.53 -1.66 -9.27
C ASP A 275 15.65 -0.96 -8.22
N PHE A 276 15.16 -1.68 -7.21
CA PHE A 276 14.54 -1.13 -6.01
C PHE A 276 15.53 -0.75 -4.91
N ILE A 277 16.82 -1.12 -5.02
CA ILE A 277 17.81 -0.72 -4.02
C ILE A 277 18.05 0.79 -4.15
N PRO A 278 17.92 1.58 -3.07
CA PRO A 278 18.20 3.00 -3.15
C PRO A 278 19.66 3.29 -3.52
N LEU A 279 19.88 4.28 -4.39
CA LEU A 279 21.20 4.61 -4.95
C LEU A 279 22.26 4.85 -3.86
N ASN A 280 21.89 5.47 -2.76
CA ASN A 280 22.80 5.79 -1.67
C ASN A 280 23.32 4.58 -0.89
N VAL A 281 22.68 3.41 -1.03
CA VAL A 281 23.11 2.16 -0.37
C VAL A 281 23.45 1.05 -1.38
N TYR A 282 23.33 1.32 -2.68
CA TYR A 282 23.50 0.32 -3.74
C TYR A 282 24.85 -0.39 -3.69
N ASP A 283 25.95 0.37 -3.57
CA ASP A 283 27.30 -0.23 -3.53
C ASP A 283 27.51 -1.09 -2.30
N GLU A 284 26.98 -0.67 -1.15
CA GLU A 284 27.09 -1.43 0.09
C GLU A 284 26.29 -2.73 0.03
N VAL A 285 25.06 -2.69 -0.50
CA VAL A 285 24.23 -3.87 -0.72
C VAL A 285 24.93 -4.85 -1.67
N LYS A 286 25.38 -4.38 -2.82
CA LYS A 286 26.10 -5.19 -3.81
C LYS A 286 27.33 -5.87 -3.20
N ALA A 287 28.15 -5.10 -2.49
CA ALA A 287 29.34 -5.63 -1.83
C ALA A 287 29.00 -6.66 -0.74
N ARG A 288 27.93 -6.45 0.02
CA ARG A 288 27.46 -7.41 1.02
C ARG A 288 26.98 -8.70 0.40
N LEU A 289 26.10 -8.63 -0.60
CA LEU A 289 25.53 -9.82 -1.23
C LEU A 289 26.62 -10.74 -1.83
N ILE A 290 27.66 -10.13 -2.42
CA ILE A 290 28.82 -10.87 -2.94
C ILE A 290 29.69 -11.44 -1.80
N ARG A 291 30.02 -10.61 -0.79
CA ARG A 291 30.88 -11.03 0.34
C ARG A 291 30.26 -12.17 1.15
N ASP A 292 28.96 -12.10 1.39
CA ASP A 292 28.23 -13.07 2.23
C ASP A 292 27.78 -14.30 1.44
N GLY A 293 28.08 -14.36 0.13
CA GLY A 293 27.89 -15.53 -0.73
C GLY A 293 26.47 -15.72 -1.26
N TYR A 294 25.58 -14.72 -1.15
CA TYR A 294 24.28 -14.75 -1.80
C TYR A 294 24.41 -14.65 -3.33
N VAL A 295 25.32 -13.83 -3.80
CA VAL A 295 25.54 -13.55 -5.23
C VAL A 295 26.92 -14.01 -5.66
N ASP A 296 26.97 -14.93 -6.63
CA ASP A 296 28.19 -15.25 -7.39
C ASP A 296 28.38 -14.17 -8.49
N PRO A 297 29.40 -13.31 -8.39
CA PRO A 297 29.58 -12.20 -9.32
C PRO A 297 29.87 -12.64 -10.76
N VAL A 298 30.30 -13.89 -10.99
CA VAL A 298 30.51 -14.43 -12.34
C VAL A 298 29.18 -14.89 -12.93
N ALA A 299 28.42 -15.66 -12.19
CA ALA A 299 27.11 -16.15 -12.64
C ALA A 299 26.08 -15.00 -12.78
N ALA A 300 26.12 -14.01 -11.87
CA ALA A 300 25.22 -12.87 -11.88
C ALA A 300 25.72 -11.67 -12.71
N ALA A 301 26.81 -11.81 -13.45
CA ALA A 301 27.42 -10.69 -14.19
C ALA A 301 26.44 -9.92 -15.10
N PRO A 302 25.51 -10.58 -15.86
CA PRO A 302 24.53 -9.84 -16.67
C PRO A 302 23.53 -9.05 -15.82
N LEU A 303 23.06 -9.60 -14.70
CA LEU A 303 22.15 -8.95 -13.77
C LEU A 303 22.81 -7.72 -13.12
N ILE A 304 24.03 -7.90 -12.59
CA ILE A 304 24.80 -6.81 -11.99
C ILE A 304 25.05 -5.69 -13.01
N ALA A 305 25.44 -6.03 -14.23
CA ALA A 305 25.71 -5.03 -15.27
C ALA A 305 24.46 -4.23 -15.65
N ALA A 306 23.29 -4.87 -15.72
CA ALA A 306 22.03 -4.20 -15.99
C ALA A 306 21.63 -3.26 -14.84
N SER A 307 21.81 -3.69 -13.60
CA SER A 307 21.52 -2.87 -12.42
C SER A 307 22.53 -1.72 -12.25
N ASP A 308 23.82 -1.96 -12.50
CA ASP A 308 24.85 -0.91 -12.52
C ASP A 308 24.52 0.18 -13.55
N GLU A 309 24.07 -0.21 -14.75
CA GLU A 309 23.62 0.73 -15.76
C GLU A 309 22.42 1.56 -15.26
N PHE A 310 21.42 0.92 -14.68
CA PHE A 310 20.27 1.63 -14.13
C PHE A 310 20.68 2.62 -13.02
N HIS A 311 21.47 2.19 -12.05
CA HIS A 311 21.81 3.04 -10.89
C HIS A 311 22.76 4.18 -11.26
N TYR A 312 23.88 3.86 -11.95
CA TYR A 312 24.90 4.87 -12.20
C TYR A 312 24.59 5.79 -13.38
N ASN A 313 23.79 5.34 -14.34
CA ASN A 313 23.42 6.17 -15.49
C ASN A 313 21.99 6.70 -15.40
N ALA A 314 20.99 5.82 -15.27
CA ALA A 314 19.61 6.26 -15.32
C ALA A 314 19.17 6.95 -14.03
N LEU A 315 19.30 6.29 -12.88
CA LEU A 315 18.82 6.81 -11.61
C LEU A 315 19.63 8.04 -11.16
N ALA A 316 20.95 7.99 -11.28
CA ALA A 316 21.82 9.12 -10.96
C ALA A 316 21.54 10.38 -11.78
N ASN A 317 20.96 10.22 -12.98
CA ASN A 317 20.63 11.33 -13.89
C ASN A 317 19.12 11.42 -14.18
N MET A 318 18.27 10.85 -13.32
CA MET A 318 16.82 10.79 -13.53
C MET A 318 16.20 12.18 -13.73
N SER A 319 16.57 13.16 -12.91
CA SER A 319 16.10 14.55 -13.04
C SER A 319 16.33 15.10 -14.44
N GLU A 320 17.53 14.92 -14.98
CA GLU A 320 17.87 15.40 -16.32
C GLU A 320 17.11 14.64 -17.42
N GLY A 321 16.89 13.34 -17.23
CA GLY A 321 16.06 12.54 -18.14
C GLY A 321 14.61 13.04 -18.21
N LEU A 322 14.00 13.26 -17.03
CA LEU A 322 12.64 13.78 -16.96
C LEU A 322 12.53 15.20 -17.55
N LYS A 323 13.51 16.09 -17.32
CA LYS A 323 13.56 17.41 -17.93
C LYS A 323 13.69 17.33 -19.46
N ARG A 324 14.46 16.37 -20.00
CA ARG A 324 14.51 16.16 -21.46
C ARG A 324 13.15 15.75 -22.02
N ALA A 325 12.42 14.86 -21.32
CA ALA A 325 11.05 14.48 -21.70
C ALA A 325 10.09 15.67 -21.65
N GLN A 326 10.18 16.54 -20.63
CA GLN A 326 9.40 17.79 -20.57
C GLN A 326 9.72 18.72 -21.74
N LYS A 327 11.00 18.88 -22.06
CA LYS A 327 11.43 19.69 -23.21
C LYS A 327 10.92 19.13 -24.55
N ALA A 328 10.74 17.83 -24.65
CA ALA A 328 10.12 17.15 -25.79
C ALA A 328 8.58 17.27 -25.81
N GLY A 329 7.99 17.90 -24.81
CA GLY A 329 6.56 18.23 -24.74
C GLY A 329 5.72 17.28 -23.90
N THR A 330 6.32 16.50 -23.00
CA THR A 330 5.59 15.69 -22.02
C THR A 330 5.33 16.51 -20.77
N GLN A 331 4.07 16.62 -20.35
CA GLN A 331 3.72 17.12 -19.01
C GLN A 331 3.92 16.00 -18.00
N ILE A 332 4.61 16.27 -16.88
CA ILE A 332 4.91 15.28 -15.87
C ILE A 332 4.39 15.77 -14.51
N ALA A 333 3.71 14.91 -13.77
CA ALA A 333 3.38 15.11 -12.37
C ALA A 333 3.94 13.94 -11.55
N ILE A 334 4.63 14.25 -10.46
CA ILE A 334 5.09 13.29 -9.46
C ILE A 334 4.28 13.55 -8.18
N MET A 335 3.56 12.57 -7.71
CA MET A 335 2.84 12.62 -6.44
C MET A 335 3.58 11.73 -5.44
N SER A 336 3.99 12.28 -4.31
CA SER A 336 4.67 11.57 -3.23
C SER A 336 3.85 11.68 -1.96
N ASN A 337 3.39 10.55 -1.42
CA ASN A 337 2.77 10.54 -0.11
C ASN A 337 3.85 10.61 0.98
N THR A 338 3.51 11.21 2.10
CA THR A 338 4.46 11.49 3.18
C THR A 338 3.81 11.31 4.53
N GLY A 339 4.61 11.32 5.57
CA GLY A 339 4.10 11.48 6.89
C GLY A 339 3.71 10.18 7.57
N ILE A 340 4.25 9.08 7.11
CA ILE A 340 4.08 7.76 7.73
C ILE A 340 5.47 7.14 7.89
N ASN A 341 5.71 6.49 9.03
CA ASN A 341 6.97 5.79 9.26
C ASN A 341 7.12 4.61 8.28
N GLY A 342 8.33 4.40 7.79
CA GLY A 342 8.61 3.30 6.87
C GLY A 342 8.41 1.91 7.51
N VAL A 343 7.97 0.94 6.71
CA VAL A 343 7.67 -0.42 7.17
C VAL A 343 8.86 -1.13 7.83
N THR A 344 10.08 -0.78 7.47
CA THR A 344 11.28 -1.37 8.08
C THR A 344 11.60 -0.79 9.47
N GLY A 345 10.83 0.17 9.96
CA GLY A 345 11.02 0.80 11.27
C GLY A 345 12.24 1.68 11.38
N THR A 346 12.81 2.10 10.27
CA THR A 346 14.05 2.92 10.22
C THR A 346 13.79 4.42 10.39
N TYR A 347 12.63 4.83 10.86
CA TYR A 347 12.21 6.22 11.07
C TYR A 347 12.35 7.09 9.81
N LYS A 348 12.04 6.53 8.65
CA LYS A 348 12.06 7.27 7.40
C LYS A 348 10.68 7.86 7.12
N ASN A 349 10.65 9.11 6.71
CA ASN A 349 9.43 9.76 6.23
C ASN A 349 9.01 9.11 4.90
N SER A 350 7.84 8.51 4.86
CA SER A 350 7.38 7.66 3.78
C SER A 350 5.86 7.64 3.67
N ASP A 351 5.36 6.83 2.76
CA ASP A 351 3.96 6.40 2.67
C ASP A 351 3.72 4.99 3.27
N TYR A 352 4.63 4.53 4.11
CA TYR A 352 4.81 3.21 4.69
C TYR A 352 5.69 2.26 3.83
N ILE A 353 5.57 2.30 2.51
CA ILE A 353 6.26 1.41 1.56
C ILE A 353 7.41 2.12 0.85
N ILE A 354 7.18 3.34 0.36
CA ILE A 354 8.14 4.11 -0.41
C ILE A 354 8.53 5.36 0.38
N ASP A 355 9.82 5.56 0.56
CA ASP A 355 10.35 6.74 1.23
C ASP A 355 10.19 7.99 0.37
N VAL A 356 9.92 9.13 0.99
CA VAL A 356 9.82 10.43 0.30
C VAL A 356 11.04 10.70 -0.57
N HIS A 357 12.23 10.42 -0.04
CA HIS A 357 13.48 10.63 -0.75
C HIS A 357 13.55 9.81 -2.05
N THR A 358 13.17 8.54 -2.01
CA THR A 358 13.22 7.67 -3.20
C THR A 358 12.06 7.90 -4.16
N SER A 359 10.90 8.28 -3.64
CA SER A 359 9.73 8.62 -4.45
C SER A 359 9.93 9.89 -5.28
N SER A 360 10.46 10.94 -4.66
CA SER A 360 10.49 12.29 -5.22
C SER A 360 11.88 12.84 -5.53
N GLY A 361 12.94 12.24 -4.97
CA GLY A 361 14.31 12.81 -4.99
C GLY A 361 14.55 13.91 -3.97
N SER A 362 13.56 14.24 -3.14
CA SER A 362 13.63 15.32 -2.15
C SER A 362 14.49 14.95 -0.95
N ALA A 363 15.13 15.93 -0.32
CA ALA A 363 15.62 15.72 1.03
C ALA A 363 14.46 15.73 2.01
N CYS A 364 14.52 14.89 3.02
CA CYS A 364 13.55 14.85 4.10
C CYS A 364 14.22 14.65 5.46
N ALA A 365 13.61 15.23 6.49
CA ALA A 365 13.95 14.90 7.86
C ALA A 365 13.49 13.47 8.18
N PRO A 366 14.11 12.80 9.16
CA PRO A 366 13.59 11.53 9.69
C PRO A 366 12.12 11.66 10.11
N PHE A 367 11.40 10.56 10.09
CA PHE A 367 10.00 10.54 10.53
C PHE A 367 9.86 11.11 11.96
N GLY A 368 8.93 12.04 12.12
CA GLY A 368 8.69 12.73 13.40
C GLY A 368 9.68 13.85 13.74
N GLU A 369 10.65 14.14 12.88
CA GLU A 369 11.62 15.20 13.06
C GLU A 369 11.41 16.36 12.07
N GLN A 370 12.09 17.48 12.34
CA GLN A 370 12.10 18.68 11.49
C GLN A 370 13.52 19.05 11.14
N PHE A 371 13.70 19.70 10.01
CA PHE A 371 14.99 20.36 9.72
C PHE A 371 15.34 21.40 10.78
N PRO A 372 16.62 21.54 11.16
CA PRO A 372 17.08 22.58 12.07
C PRO A 372 16.64 23.98 11.62
N GLU A 373 16.58 24.94 12.54
CA GLU A 373 16.19 26.31 12.21
C GLU A 373 17.10 26.98 11.17
N ASP A 374 18.39 26.64 11.20
CA ASP A 374 19.44 27.12 10.30
C ASP A 374 19.60 26.25 9.04
N TYR A 375 18.70 25.33 8.78
CA TYR A 375 18.75 24.46 7.60
C TYR A 375 18.76 25.28 6.31
N ALA A 376 19.77 25.06 5.48
CA ALA A 376 19.86 25.62 4.14
C ALA A 376 19.32 24.62 3.11
N PRO A 377 18.40 25.05 2.20
CA PRO A 377 17.90 24.17 1.15
C PRO A 377 19.03 23.57 0.31
N VAL A 378 18.88 22.29 -0.07
CA VAL A 378 19.86 21.56 -0.87
C VAL A 378 19.94 22.11 -2.28
N GLY A 379 18.77 22.40 -2.89
CA GLY A 379 18.64 22.96 -4.22
C GLY A 379 18.34 24.46 -4.22
N THR A 380 18.04 24.98 -5.39
CA THR A 380 17.73 26.40 -5.55
C THR A 380 16.25 26.66 -5.32
N GLN A 381 15.92 27.60 -4.44
CA GLN A 381 14.56 28.08 -4.24
C GLN A 381 14.04 28.76 -5.53
N CYS A 382 12.74 28.62 -5.80
CA CYS A 382 12.11 29.29 -6.93
C CYS A 382 12.12 30.82 -6.75
N GLY A 383 12.00 31.54 -7.87
CA GLY A 383 11.93 33.00 -7.85
C GLY A 383 10.60 33.58 -7.35
N ASN A 384 9.62 32.75 -7.04
CA ASN A 384 8.31 33.17 -6.52
C ASN A 384 8.38 33.47 -5.03
N LYS A 385 8.36 34.75 -4.67
CA LYS A 385 8.41 35.20 -3.27
C LYS A 385 7.24 34.74 -2.39
N LYS A 386 6.18 34.20 -2.98
CA LYS A 386 5.01 33.69 -2.26
C LYS A 386 5.03 32.17 -2.10
N HIS A 387 6.06 31.51 -2.59
CA HIS A 387 6.21 30.09 -2.53
C HIS A 387 7.55 29.71 -1.92
N TRP A 388 7.54 28.68 -1.11
CA TRP A 388 8.72 28.13 -0.44
C TRP A 388 8.73 26.62 -0.64
N HIS A 389 9.81 26.07 -1.19
CA HIS A 389 9.93 24.64 -1.46
C HIS A 389 10.29 23.79 -0.22
N ILE A 390 10.29 24.38 0.97
CA ILE A 390 10.34 23.64 2.23
C ILE A 390 8.90 23.47 2.72
N SER A 391 8.54 22.25 3.13
CA SER A 391 7.21 21.99 3.68
C SER A 391 6.88 22.88 4.87
N PRO A 392 5.60 23.21 5.10
CA PRO A 392 5.18 23.99 6.28
C PRO A 392 5.67 23.39 7.61
N ASP A 393 5.75 22.06 7.66
CA ASP A 393 6.20 21.31 8.83
C ASP A 393 7.73 21.18 8.90
N ARG A 394 8.46 21.72 7.91
CA ARG A 394 9.93 21.70 7.84
C ARG A 394 10.53 20.28 7.85
N ASP A 395 9.86 19.34 7.24
CA ASP A 395 10.30 17.95 7.16
C ASP A 395 10.66 17.52 5.72
N ILE A 396 10.30 18.33 4.70
CA ILE A 396 10.59 18.07 3.29
C ILE A 396 11.23 19.30 2.63
N ASP A 397 12.33 19.08 1.91
CA ASP A 397 12.95 20.04 1.02
C ASP A 397 12.75 19.61 -0.44
N ALA A 398 11.76 20.20 -1.09
CA ALA A 398 11.42 19.92 -2.48
C ALA A 398 12.35 20.60 -3.49
N THR A 399 13.31 21.44 -3.06
CA THR A 399 14.24 22.11 -3.99
C THR A 399 15.11 21.13 -4.77
N CYS A 400 15.35 19.94 -4.21
CA CYS A 400 16.16 18.87 -4.82
C CYS A 400 15.33 17.72 -5.39
N SER A 401 14.00 17.85 -5.45
CA SER A 401 13.14 16.87 -6.13
C SER A 401 13.60 16.60 -7.56
N TYR A 402 13.27 15.45 -8.12
CA TYR A 402 13.54 15.14 -9.54
C TYR A 402 13.01 16.25 -10.47
N LEU A 403 11.82 16.78 -10.15
CA LEU A 403 11.20 17.94 -10.80
C LEU A 403 10.57 18.85 -9.74
N PRO A 404 11.30 19.82 -9.17
CA PRO A 404 10.82 20.62 -8.04
C PRO A 404 9.47 21.34 -8.27
N GLU A 405 9.22 21.79 -9.50
CA GLU A 405 7.98 22.51 -9.85
C GLU A 405 6.84 21.57 -10.32
N ASN A 406 7.10 20.25 -10.38
CA ASN A 406 6.14 19.24 -10.83
C ASN A 406 6.05 18.06 -9.85
N THR A 407 6.40 18.29 -8.59
CA THR A 407 6.31 17.31 -7.52
C THR A 407 5.38 17.82 -6.42
N TRP A 408 4.35 17.04 -6.11
CA TRP A 408 3.36 17.31 -5.07
C TRP A 408 3.52 16.32 -3.93
N PHE A 409 3.33 16.80 -2.71
CA PHE A 409 3.46 16.02 -1.48
C PHE A 409 2.13 15.99 -0.74
N ILE A 410 1.65 14.79 -0.41
CA ILE A 410 0.39 14.60 0.29
C ILE A 410 0.67 13.88 1.60
N LYS A 411 0.48 14.60 2.70
CA LYS A 411 0.82 14.15 4.03
C LYS A 411 -0.28 13.33 4.66
N GLY A 412 0.08 12.21 5.29
CA GLY A 412 -0.85 11.35 6.04
C GLY A 412 -1.59 10.34 5.18
N GLN A 413 -1.05 9.95 4.02
CA GLN A 413 -1.61 8.89 3.18
C GLN A 413 -0.71 7.67 3.12
N PHE A 414 -1.29 6.48 3.32
CA PHE A 414 -0.65 5.22 3.00
C PHE A 414 -0.49 5.02 1.50
N HIS A 415 0.43 4.13 1.13
CA HIS A 415 0.86 3.88 -0.25
C HIS A 415 -0.28 3.68 -1.26
N GLY A 416 -1.24 2.82 -0.98
CA GLY A 416 -2.37 2.55 -1.89
C GLY A 416 -3.52 3.56 -1.80
N GLN A 417 -3.53 4.40 -0.79
CA GLN A 417 -4.67 5.26 -0.44
C GLN A 417 -4.96 6.33 -1.49
N SER A 418 -3.95 6.80 -2.21
CA SER A 418 -4.09 7.86 -3.21
C SER A 418 -5.05 7.51 -4.36
N ASN A 419 -5.30 6.24 -4.63
CA ASN A 419 -6.22 5.81 -5.69
C ASN A 419 -7.69 5.99 -5.35
N TRP A 420 -8.03 6.07 -4.08
CA TRP A 420 -9.41 6.17 -3.60
C TRP A 420 -9.68 7.38 -2.72
N ASP A 421 -8.65 8.01 -2.15
CA ASP A 421 -8.80 9.29 -1.48
C ASP A 421 -9.33 10.34 -2.45
N SER A 422 -10.32 11.11 -2.02
CA SER A 422 -11.05 12.04 -2.91
C SER A 422 -10.14 13.12 -3.48
N TYR A 423 -9.24 13.69 -2.67
CA TYR A 423 -8.34 14.76 -3.10
C TYR A 423 -7.31 14.26 -4.11
N SER A 424 -6.61 13.17 -3.77
CA SER A 424 -5.58 12.58 -4.64
C SER A 424 -6.18 12.08 -5.95
N ARG A 425 -7.35 11.43 -5.88
CA ARG A 425 -8.07 10.97 -7.07
C ARG A 425 -8.51 12.14 -7.96
N GLU A 426 -9.05 13.21 -7.38
CA GLU A 426 -9.43 14.40 -8.14
C GLU A 426 -8.21 15.07 -8.78
N PHE A 427 -7.07 15.15 -8.08
CA PHE A 427 -5.83 15.66 -8.65
C PHE A 427 -5.42 14.84 -9.88
N ILE A 428 -5.36 13.50 -9.75
CA ILE A 428 -4.99 12.61 -10.85
C ILE A 428 -5.93 12.81 -12.04
N LEU A 429 -7.24 12.84 -11.81
CA LEU A 429 -8.23 13.03 -12.88
C LEU A 429 -8.12 14.41 -13.53
N GLU A 430 -7.90 15.47 -12.76
CA GLU A 430 -7.72 16.81 -13.29
C GLU A 430 -6.40 16.96 -14.06
N PHE A 431 -5.30 16.36 -13.57
CA PHE A 431 -4.04 16.37 -14.29
C PHE A 431 -4.15 15.60 -15.62
N MET A 432 -4.73 14.40 -15.61
CA MET A 432 -4.81 13.53 -16.78
C MET A 432 -5.76 14.08 -17.87
N PHE A 433 -6.90 14.64 -17.48
CA PHE A 433 -7.99 14.99 -18.40
C PHE A 433 -8.30 16.50 -18.51
N GLY A 434 -7.76 17.31 -17.59
CA GLY A 434 -7.90 18.77 -17.60
C GLY A 434 -6.60 19.46 -18.02
N ASP A 435 -6.65 20.80 -18.10
CA ASP A 435 -5.52 21.65 -18.45
C ASP A 435 -5.12 22.62 -17.34
N SER A 436 -5.75 22.51 -16.17
CA SER A 436 -5.55 23.46 -15.07
C SER A 436 -4.25 23.21 -14.29
N ILE A 437 -3.71 21.99 -14.32
CA ILE A 437 -2.49 21.62 -13.61
C ILE A 437 -1.34 21.46 -14.60
N LYS A 438 -0.39 22.40 -14.57
CA LYS A 438 0.85 22.36 -15.38
C LYS A 438 2.08 22.26 -14.50
N ASP A 439 2.02 22.89 -13.35
CA ASP A 439 3.04 22.97 -12.33
C ASP A 439 2.36 23.29 -10.98
N ILE A 440 3.14 23.32 -9.90
CA ILE A 440 2.66 23.60 -8.54
C ILE A 440 2.06 25.01 -8.35
N TYR A 441 2.18 25.91 -9.32
CA TYR A 441 1.67 27.28 -9.24
C TYR A 441 0.38 27.48 -10.04
N SER A 442 0.08 26.60 -10.97
CA SER A 442 -0.96 26.79 -11.98
C SER A 442 -2.37 26.64 -11.43
N ASN A 443 -2.56 25.80 -10.41
CA ASN A 443 -3.88 25.58 -9.81
C ASN A 443 -3.81 25.66 -8.28
N PRO A 444 -4.35 26.73 -7.65
CA PRO A 444 -4.27 26.90 -6.20
C PRO A 444 -5.04 25.85 -5.38
N LYS A 445 -5.92 25.07 -6.01
CA LYS A 445 -6.57 23.92 -5.36
C LYS A 445 -5.57 22.80 -5.05
N TYR A 446 -4.46 22.75 -5.77
CA TYR A 446 -3.45 21.70 -5.65
C TYR A 446 -2.07 22.31 -5.35
N PRO A 447 -1.86 22.81 -4.11
CA PRO A 447 -0.56 23.34 -3.70
C PRO A 447 0.49 22.23 -3.63
N GLN A 448 1.77 22.59 -3.58
CA GLN A 448 2.86 21.63 -3.53
C GLN A 448 2.81 20.72 -2.32
N PHE A 449 2.35 21.24 -1.17
CA PHE A 449 2.21 20.50 0.09
C PHE A 449 0.77 20.57 0.54
N GLU A 450 0.14 19.42 0.72
CA GLU A 450 -1.25 19.32 1.17
C GLU A 450 -1.41 18.18 2.17
N LEU A 451 -2.40 18.32 3.03
CA LEU A 451 -2.86 17.23 3.88
C LEU A 451 -3.87 16.38 3.12
N ALA A 452 -3.81 15.07 3.30
CA ALA A 452 -4.87 14.19 2.85
C ALA A 452 -6.24 14.67 3.38
N GLN A 453 -7.29 14.60 2.57
CA GLN A 453 -8.63 15.02 3.00
C GLN A 453 -9.25 14.07 4.04
N ASN A 454 -8.82 12.84 4.04
CA ASN A 454 -8.95 11.94 5.17
C ASN A 454 -7.53 11.68 5.71
N PRO A 455 -6.84 12.69 6.27
CA PRO A 455 -5.72 12.35 7.08
C PRO A 455 -6.33 11.38 8.07
N ALA A 456 -5.72 10.23 8.21
CA ALA A 456 -6.03 9.39 9.33
C ALA A 456 -5.95 10.34 10.52
N ASP A 457 -7.08 10.67 11.12
CA ASP A 457 -7.38 11.92 11.87
C ASP A 457 -6.56 12.12 13.14
N GLY A 458 -5.28 11.82 13.07
CA GLY A 458 -4.34 11.79 14.18
C GLY A 458 -4.59 10.63 15.13
N LEU A 459 -5.78 10.02 15.17
CA LEU A 459 -6.10 8.92 16.07
C LEU A 459 -6.84 7.81 15.33
N TYR A 460 -6.24 6.63 15.33
CA TYR A 460 -6.87 5.38 14.92
C TYR A 460 -7.14 4.51 16.16
N MET A 461 -8.20 3.73 16.14
CA MET A 461 -8.55 2.82 17.22
C MET A 461 -9.05 1.49 16.64
N ARG A 462 -8.57 0.40 17.19
CA ARG A 462 -9.06 -0.95 16.91
C ARG A 462 -9.14 -1.78 18.20
N PHE A 463 -9.77 -2.93 18.12
CA PHE A 463 -9.66 -3.93 19.17
C PHE A 463 -8.45 -4.83 18.90
N ASP A 464 -7.73 -5.13 19.97
CA ASP A 464 -6.68 -6.13 19.96
C ASP A 464 -6.92 -7.12 21.08
N ASN A 465 -6.90 -8.37 20.70
CA ASN A 465 -7.03 -9.46 21.64
C ASN A 465 -5.92 -10.51 21.44
N THR A 466 -4.88 -10.16 20.68
CA THR A 466 -3.73 -11.03 20.41
C THR A 466 -2.86 -11.27 21.64
N ASN A 467 -2.94 -10.40 22.64
CA ASN A 467 -2.22 -10.58 23.91
C ASN A 467 -2.85 -11.64 24.83
N SER A 468 -4.03 -12.10 24.51
CA SER A 468 -4.85 -12.93 25.40
C SER A 468 -4.82 -14.43 25.08
N GLY A 469 -3.95 -14.85 24.22
CA GLY A 469 -3.85 -16.29 23.92
C GLY A 469 -5.13 -16.91 23.38
N PHE A 470 -5.91 -16.14 22.64
CA PHE A 470 -7.07 -16.62 21.90
C PHE A 470 -8.25 -17.06 22.76
N HIS A 471 -9.34 -16.50 22.75
CA HIS A 471 -10.63 -17.13 23.03
C HIS A 471 -11.43 -16.69 24.22
N THR A 472 -10.98 -15.78 25.01
CA THR A 472 -11.88 -15.23 26.01
C THR A 472 -11.97 -13.74 25.81
N SER A 473 -13.19 -13.29 25.71
CA SER A 473 -13.57 -11.89 25.90
C SER A 473 -12.92 -11.22 27.14
N GLU A 474 -12.16 -11.97 27.88
CA GLU A 474 -11.58 -11.59 29.16
C GLU A 474 -10.34 -10.74 29.01
N ASP A 475 -9.72 -10.73 27.83
CA ASP A 475 -8.43 -10.08 27.60
C ASP A 475 -8.44 -9.08 26.41
N THR A 476 -9.59 -8.55 26.09
CA THR A 476 -9.73 -7.59 25.01
C THR A 476 -9.06 -6.26 25.37
N ALA A 477 -8.32 -5.68 24.43
CA ALA A 477 -7.72 -4.38 24.57
C ALA A 477 -8.18 -3.43 23.47
N LEU A 478 -8.22 -2.13 23.79
CA LEU A 478 -8.29 -1.08 22.79
C LEU A 478 -6.89 -0.66 22.41
N VAL A 479 -6.61 -0.68 21.14
CA VAL A 479 -5.34 -0.21 20.58
C VAL A 479 -5.56 1.15 19.96
N PHE A 480 -4.83 2.14 20.45
CA PHE A 480 -4.84 3.49 19.92
C PHE A 480 -3.53 3.76 19.20
N THR A 481 -3.59 4.12 17.94
CA THR A 481 -2.44 4.54 17.15
C THR A 481 -2.52 6.04 16.90
N ASN A 482 -1.48 6.75 17.30
CA ASN A 482 -1.30 8.16 16.98
C ASN A 482 -0.71 8.28 15.57
N LEU A 483 -1.51 8.74 14.64
CA LEU A 483 -1.11 8.96 13.25
C LEU A 483 -0.53 10.37 13.01
N SER A 484 -0.51 11.23 14.05
CA SER A 484 0.19 12.50 13.98
C SER A 484 1.69 12.25 13.96
N GLU A 485 2.41 12.95 13.13
CA GLU A 485 3.85 12.82 13.00
C GLU A 485 4.64 13.71 13.95
N GLN A 486 4.00 14.77 14.41
CA GLN A 486 4.71 15.82 15.16
C GLN A 486 4.25 15.95 16.59
N TYR A 487 3.01 15.54 16.86
CA TYR A 487 2.36 15.87 18.11
C TYR A 487 1.96 14.62 18.87
N THR A 488 2.17 14.62 20.15
CA THR A 488 1.59 13.61 21.03
C THR A 488 0.08 13.78 21.11
N ILE A 489 -0.62 12.70 21.39
CA ILE A 489 -2.07 12.69 21.64
C ILE A 489 -2.31 12.35 23.11
N ASP A 490 -3.16 13.12 23.74
CA ASP A 490 -3.73 12.75 25.03
C ASP A 490 -5.18 12.30 24.82
N ILE A 491 -5.52 11.11 25.24
CA ILE A 491 -6.90 10.66 25.36
C ILE A 491 -7.48 11.31 26.60
N LEU A 492 -8.53 12.12 26.43
CA LEU A 492 -9.16 12.88 27.51
C LEU A 492 -10.36 12.15 28.10
N ASP A 493 -11.06 11.38 27.29
CA ASP A 493 -12.23 10.61 27.70
C ASP A 493 -12.52 9.50 26.70
N ILE A 494 -12.94 8.34 27.19
CA ILE A 494 -13.41 7.21 26.41
C ILE A 494 -14.75 6.79 27.00
N SER A 495 -15.78 6.82 26.19
CA SER A 495 -17.12 6.47 26.66
C SER A 495 -17.89 5.64 25.62
N ALA A 496 -18.68 4.70 26.10
CA ALA A 496 -19.62 3.95 25.29
C ALA A 496 -20.96 3.85 26.02
N LYS A 497 -22.02 4.16 25.33
CA LYS A 497 -23.37 4.15 25.94
C LYS A 497 -23.73 2.72 26.40
N GLY A 498 -23.99 2.58 27.69
CA GLY A 498 -24.39 1.31 28.28
C GLY A 498 -23.25 0.42 28.74
N PHE A 499 -21.99 0.87 28.61
CA PHE A 499 -20.80 0.12 29.01
C PHE A 499 -19.89 0.97 29.88
N ASN A 500 -19.30 0.34 30.89
CA ASN A 500 -18.21 0.93 31.67
C ASN A 500 -16.90 0.29 31.19
N LEU A 501 -16.22 0.98 30.28
CA LEU A 501 -15.03 0.42 29.59
C LEU A 501 -13.80 0.38 30.49
N PHE A 502 -13.64 1.40 31.34
CA PHE A 502 -12.46 1.60 32.16
C PHE A 502 -12.89 2.16 33.52
N PRO A 503 -13.16 1.33 34.52
CA PRO A 503 -13.62 1.83 35.82
C PRO A 503 -12.59 2.73 36.52
N GLU A 504 -11.31 2.59 36.20
CA GLU A 504 -10.22 3.34 36.86
C GLU A 504 -9.51 4.35 35.95
N TYR A 505 -9.53 4.18 34.61
CA TYR A 505 -8.78 4.99 33.66
C TYR A 505 -9.54 5.22 32.36
N ASN A 506 -10.24 6.31 32.26
CA ASN A 506 -10.86 6.78 31.00
C ASN A 506 -10.04 7.87 30.30
N SER A 507 -8.85 8.15 30.78
CA SER A 507 -7.92 9.10 30.17
C SER A 507 -6.51 8.53 30.11
N TYR A 508 -5.80 8.86 29.04
CA TYR A 508 -4.40 8.45 28.82
C TYR A 508 -3.64 9.61 28.20
N SER A 509 -2.42 9.86 28.65
CA SER A 509 -1.63 11.00 28.17
C SER A 509 -0.31 10.57 27.54
N GLY A 510 0.08 11.25 26.47
CA GLY A 510 1.41 11.16 25.91
C GLY A 510 1.60 10.03 24.91
N ILE A 511 0.55 9.61 24.16
CA ILE A 511 0.79 8.72 23.02
C ILE A 511 1.70 9.44 22.03
N GLY A 512 2.92 8.95 21.89
CA GLY A 512 3.95 9.56 21.05
C GLY A 512 3.53 9.67 19.58
N ALA A 513 4.14 10.59 18.85
CA ALA A 513 3.97 10.69 17.41
C ALA A 513 4.31 9.35 16.74
N GLY A 514 3.44 8.86 15.87
CA GLY A 514 3.59 7.55 15.21
C GLY A 514 3.54 6.33 16.14
N SER A 515 3.23 6.52 17.43
CA SER A 515 3.24 5.44 18.42
C SER A 515 1.86 4.81 18.59
N THR A 516 1.87 3.56 19.03
CA THR A 516 0.68 2.78 19.38
C THR A 516 0.68 2.49 20.87
N GLU A 517 -0.50 2.63 21.49
CA GLU A 517 -0.74 2.28 22.88
C GLU A 517 -1.85 1.25 22.99
N VAL A 518 -1.63 0.25 23.82
CA VAL A 518 -2.59 -0.81 24.11
C VAL A 518 -3.17 -0.57 25.48
N ILE A 519 -4.48 -0.34 25.54
CA ILE A 519 -5.19 -0.13 26.79
C ILE A 519 -6.05 -1.37 27.05
N SER A 520 -5.61 -2.21 27.99
CA SER A 520 -6.36 -3.39 28.38
C SER A 520 -7.71 -3.04 28.99
N MET A 521 -8.75 -3.71 28.57
CA MET A 521 -10.09 -3.56 29.14
C MET A 521 -10.27 -4.51 30.31
N THR A 522 -10.65 -3.97 31.44
CA THR A 522 -10.87 -4.77 32.66
C THR A 522 -12.28 -5.33 32.77
N ASP A 523 -13.18 -4.92 31.90
CA ASP A 523 -14.57 -5.38 31.91
C ASP A 523 -14.94 -6.01 30.55
N HIS A 524 -15.34 -7.26 30.58
CA HIS A 524 -15.68 -8.12 29.44
C HIS A 524 -17.00 -7.73 28.76
N CYS A 525 -17.33 -6.47 28.76
CA CYS A 525 -18.64 -5.97 28.34
C CYS A 525 -18.95 -6.19 26.85
N PHE A 526 -17.92 -6.26 25.99
CA PHE A 526 -18.13 -6.38 24.53
C PHE A 526 -18.55 -7.77 24.07
N ALA A 527 -18.04 -8.82 24.69
CA ALA A 527 -18.37 -10.19 24.32
C ALA A 527 -19.86 -10.55 24.49
N LYS A 528 -20.60 -9.76 25.24
CA LYS A 528 -22.01 -10.00 25.51
C LYS A 528 -22.95 -9.16 24.68
N SER A 529 -22.42 -8.25 23.85
CA SER A 529 -23.27 -7.38 23.05
C SER A 529 -23.53 -7.98 21.67
N THR A 530 -24.80 -8.17 21.35
CA THR A 530 -25.26 -8.52 19.99
C THR A 530 -25.60 -7.28 19.15
N GLN A 531 -25.42 -6.09 19.70
CA GLN A 531 -25.74 -4.82 19.05
C GLN A 531 -24.46 -4.06 18.73
N PRO A 532 -24.46 -3.21 17.70
CA PRO A 532 -23.33 -2.33 17.41
C PRO A 532 -22.95 -1.49 18.63
N ILE A 533 -21.66 -1.36 18.87
CA ILE A 533 -21.12 -0.59 19.99
C ILE A 533 -20.43 0.65 19.41
N SER A 534 -20.87 1.81 19.86
CA SER A 534 -20.26 3.08 19.51
C SER A 534 -19.39 3.57 20.67
N ILE A 535 -18.10 3.67 20.44
CA ILE A 535 -17.12 4.18 21.39
C ILE A 535 -16.76 5.60 20.97
N LYS A 536 -17.04 6.53 21.85
CA LYS A 536 -16.72 7.93 21.67
C LYS A 536 -15.42 8.23 22.39
N VAL A 537 -14.46 8.76 21.65
CA VAL A 537 -13.14 9.13 22.17
C VAL A 537 -12.96 10.63 22.02
N ARG A 538 -12.70 11.30 23.12
CA ARG A 538 -12.31 12.70 23.14
C ARG A 538 -10.84 12.78 23.39
N TYR A 539 -10.10 13.42 22.49
CA TYR A 539 -8.65 13.48 22.56
C TYR A 539 -8.12 14.87 22.25
N ARG A 540 -6.92 15.14 22.72
CA ARG A 540 -6.20 16.38 22.45
C ARG A 540 -4.96 16.08 21.63
N LEU A 541 -4.87 16.71 20.47
CA LEU A 541 -3.62 16.81 19.74
C LEU A 541 -2.77 17.91 20.37
N ASN A 542 -1.59 17.57 20.90
CA ASN A 542 -0.71 18.52 21.59
C ASN A 542 0.06 19.41 20.60
N SER A 543 -0.61 19.85 19.55
CA SER A 543 -0.15 20.88 18.62
C SER A 543 -0.09 22.25 19.35
N PRO A 544 0.57 23.28 18.76
CA PRO A 544 0.57 24.63 19.33
C PRO A 544 -0.84 25.17 19.63
N GLN A 545 -1.83 24.78 18.81
CA GLN A 545 -3.22 25.15 18.99
C GLN A 545 -3.95 24.31 20.05
N ARG A 546 -3.35 23.23 20.53
CA ARG A 546 -3.94 22.27 21.48
C ARG A 546 -5.37 21.86 21.11
N LEU A 547 -5.55 21.44 19.88
CA LEU A 547 -6.86 21.08 19.34
C LEU A 547 -7.45 19.89 20.10
N ILE A 548 -8.65 20.10 20.64
CA ILE A 548 -9.46 19.02 21.21
C ILE A 548 -10.39 18.53 20.11
N LYS A 549 -10.33 17.24 19.86
CA LYS A 549 -11.16 16.54 18.87
C LYS A 549 -12.02 15.49 19.57
N GLU A 550 -13.07 15.11 18.89
CA GLU A 550 -13.93 14.02 19.32
C GLU A 550 -14.17 13.11 18.12
N LYS A 551 -14.01 11.83 18.31
CA LYS A 551 -14.20 10.81 17.28
C LYS A 551 -15.06 9.68 17.84
N THR A 552 -15.98 9.18 17.02
CA THR A 552 -16.78 8.01 17.36
C THR A 552 -16.39 6.86 16.47
N PHE A 553 -16.07 5.74 17.08
CA PHE A 553 -15.80 4.49 16.41
C PHE A 553 -16.98 3.55 16.66
N THR A 554 -17.54 2.99 15.60
CA THR A 554 -18.66 2.06 15.71
C THR A 554 -18.19 0.68 15.31
N PHE A 555 -18.44 -0.30 16.15
CA PHE A 555 -18.08 -1.70 15.98
C PHE A 555 -19.33 -2.55 15.93
N THR A 556 -19.40 -3.45 14.97
CA THR A 556 -20.50 -4.41 14.84
C THR A 556 -19.99 -5.79 15.21
N HIS A 557 -20.62 -6.40 16.20
CA HIS A 557 -20.30 -7.76 16.62
C HIS A 557 -20.81 -8.76 15.57
N LEU A 558 -19.93 -9.66 15.13
CA LEU A 558 -20.35 -10.76 14.28
C LEU A 558 -21.12 -11.80 15.09
N SER A 559 -22.14 -12.41 14.50
CA SER A 559 -22.89 -13.47 15.13
C SER A 559 -22.06 -14.74 15.32
N ASP A 560 -22.45 -15.60 16.26
CA ASP A 560 -21.79 -16.89 16.48
C ASP A 560 -21.73 -17.78 15.22
N ASP A 561 -22.63 -17.59 14.27
CA ASP A 561 -22.65 -18.32 13.01
C ASP A 561 -21.64 -17.75 12.01
N GLU A 562 -21.49 -16.45 11.94
CA GLU A 562 -20.43 -15.79 11.17
C GLU A 562 -19.05 -16.09 11.74
N ILE A 563 -18.95 -16.20 13.06
CA ILE A 563 -17.74 -16.60 13.80
C ILE A 563 -17.25 -18.00 13.40
N LYS A 564 -18.14 -18.94 13.15
CA LYS A 564 -17.77 -20.31 12.77
C LYS A 564 -17.04 -20.40 11.45
N ASP A 565 -17.26 -19.43 10.57
CA ASP A 565 -16.57 -19.34 9.28
C ASP A 565 -15.17 -18.70 9.42
N TYR A 566 -14.87 -18.09 10.57
CA TYR A 566 -13.58 -17.48 10.91
C TYR A 566 -12.98 -18.09 12.21
N PRO A 567 -12.61 -19.36 12.20
CA PRO A 567 -12.27 -20.11 13.44
C PRO A 567 -10.98 -19.64 14.13
N PHE A 568 -10.26 -18.66 13.58
CA PHE A 568 -9.01 -18.12 14.11
C PHE A 568 -9.09 -16.63 14.47
N ILE A 569 -10.24 -16.01 14.25
CA ILE A 569 -10.51 -14.65 14.70
C ILE A 569 -11.23 -14.79 16.03
N ASN A 570 -10.66 -14.25 17.07
CA ASN A 570 -11.31 -14.28 18.37
C ASN A 570 -12.43 -13.23 18.46
N ASP A 571 -13.23 -13.26 19.53
CA ASP A 571 -14.51 -12.54 19.61
C ASP A 571 -14.41 -11.03 19.43
N ALA A 572 -13.25 -10.42 19.70
CA ALA A 572 -13.06 -8.98 19.53
C ALA A 572 -12.53 -8.58 18.14
N ALA A 573 -11.74 -9.42 17.49
CA ALA A 573 -11.38 -9.21 16.07
C ALA A 573 -12.59 -9.33 15.12
N LYS A 574 -13.71 -9.83 15.62
CA LYS A 574 -14.99 -9.94 14.90
C LYS A 574 -15.83 -8.67 14.94
N LEU A 575 -15.37 -7.65 15.65
CA LEU A 575 -16.01 -6.34 15.62
C LEU A 575 -15.57 -5.64 14.34
N ILE A 576 -16.50 -5.45 13.45
CA ILE A 576 -16.26 -4.71 12.20
C ILE A 576 -16.35 -3.22 12.54
N ILE A 577 -15.35 -2.45 12.11
CA ILE A 577 -15.41 -1.00 12.16
C ILE A 577 -16.47 -0.55 11.16
N GLY A 578 -17.60 -0.11 11.67
CA GLY A 578 -18.65 0.50 10.87
C GLY A 578 -18.21 1.86 10.30
N GLU A 579 -18.89 2.32 9.28
CA GLU A 579 -18.61 3.61 8.66
C GLU A 579 -18.53 4.73 9.69
N ASN A 580 -17.49 5.55 9.62
CA ASN A 580 -17.35 6.74 10.41
C ASN A 580 -18.44 7.75 9.98
N GLU A 581 -19.46 7.97 10.78
CA GLU A 581 -20.30 9.15 10.60
C GLU A 581 -19.45 10.40 10.91
N PRO A 582 -19.33 11.36 9.98
CA PRO A 582 -18.69 12.63 10.30
C PRO A 582 -19.48 13.28 11.44
N ALA A 583 -18.77 13.66 12.51
CA ALA A 583 -19.38 14.38 13.61
C ALA A 583 -20.10 15.62 13.06
N PRO A 584 -21.34 15.90 13.50
CA PRO A 584 -22.03 17.11 13.07
C PRO A 584 -21.21 18.32 13.52
N VAL A 585 -20.80 19.12 12.55
CA VAL A 585 -20.15 20.41 12.81
C VAL A 585 -21.16 21.27 13.53
N THR A 586 -21.02 21.45 14.83
CA THR A 586 -21.77 22.47 15.58
C THR A 586 -21.17 23.82 15.24
N GLU A 587 -21.61 24.40 14.12
CA GLU A 587 -21.54 25.85 13.95
C GLU A 587 -22.40 26.53 15.01
N THR A 588 -21.76 27.19 15.92
CA THR A 588 -22.41 28.22 16.72
C THR A 588 -22.60 29.45 15.83
N ALA A 589 -23.74 29.54 15.18
CA ALA A 589 -24.17 30.78 14.53
C ALA A 589 -24.83 31.69 15.57
N PRO A 590 -24.61 33.01 15.50
CA PRO A 590 -25.33 33.96 16.32
C PRO A 590 -26.79 34.09 15.84
N ALA A 591 -27.68 34.18 16.80
CA ALA A 591 -29.09 34.37 16.57
C ALA A 591 -29.37 35.65 15.79
N ASP A 592 -30.11 35.55 14.69
CA ASP A 592 -31.03 36.63 14.31
C ASP A 592 -32.29 36.05 13.65
N THR A 593 -33.36 36.71 14.04
CA THR A 593 -34.75 36.44 13.78
C THR A 593 -35.18 36.82 12.38
N THR A 594 -35.94 35.97 11.66
CA THR A 594 -37.24 36.36 11.08
C THR A 594 -37.94 35.22 10.33
N LYS A 595 -39.24 35.23 10.51
CA LYS A 595 -40.36 34.37 10.17
C LYS A 595 -40.57 33.96 8.70
N ASN A 596 -41.29 32.84 8.61
CA ASN A 596 -42.28 32.43 7.57
C ASN A 596 -41.73 31.84 6.28
N THR A 597 -42.21 30.75 5.76
CA THR A 597 -43.55 30.14 5.63
C THR A 597 -43.38 28.68 5.13
N SER A 598 -44.33 27.85 5.53
CA SER A 598 -44.59 26.48 5.10
C SER A 598 -44.94 26.37 3.61
N GLU A 599 -44.50 25.29 2.96
CA GLU A 599 -45.37 24.48 2.09
C GLU A 599 -44.65 23.17 1.62
N ASN A 600 -45.33 22.10 1.92
CA ASN A 600 -45.39 20.76 1.34
C ASN A 600 -44.47 20.36 0.16
N ILE A 601 -43.73 19.29 0.36
CA ILE A 601 -43.58 18.22 -0.65
C ILE A 601 -43.42 16.87 0.07
N GLU A 602 -44.54 16.30 0.55
CA GLU A 602 -44.80 14.87 0.56
C GLU A 602 -45.41 14.53 -0.81
N GLU A 603 -44.78 13.63 -1.53
CA GLU A 603 -45.28 12.78 -2.61
C GLU A 603 -44.17 12.56 -3.65
N ARG A 604 -43.38 11.50 -3.45
CA ARG A 604 -42.81 10.64 -4.51
C ARG A 604 -41.78 9.65 -3.98
N ALA A 605 -42.27 8.68 -3.25
CA ALA A 605 -41.49 7.46 -3.00
C ALA A 605 -42.40 6.26 -2.76
N GLU A 606 -43.22 5.93 -3.77
CA GLU A 606 -43.83 4.62 -3.88
C GLU A 606 -44.00 4.29 -5.36
N ALA A 607 -43.07 3.56 -5.92
CA ALA A 607 -43.28 2.64 -7.04
C ALA A 607 -41.91 2.17 -7.57
N ARG A 608 -41.47 1.02 -7.08
CA ARG A 608 -40.73 -0.02 -7.83
C ARG A 608 -40.16 -1.09 -6.88
N LEU A 609 -41.05 -1.88 -6.36
CA LEU A 609 -40.77 -3.21 -5.85
C LEU A 609 -41.81 -4.16 -6.40
N SER A 610 -41.47 -4.82 -7.46
CA SER A 610 -42.08 -6.13 -7.85
C SER A 610 -41.28 -6.77 -8.97
N GLY A 611 -40.80 -7.97 -8.75
CA GLY A 611 -40.49 -8.89 -9.83
C GLY A 611 -39.17 -9.65 -9.70
N GLY A 612 -39.24 -10.89 -9.26
CA GLY A 612 -38.40 -11.96 -9.80
C GLY A 612 -37.55 -12.76 -8.80
N GLU A 613 -38.14 -13.63 -8.04
CA GLU A 613 -37.47 -14.78 -7.44
C GLU A 613 -36.95 -15.74 -8.52
N ASN A 614 -35.68 -16.13 -8.43
CA ASN A 614 -35.25 -17.42 -8.95
C ASN A 614 -34.27 -18.07 -7.95
N LYS A 615 -34.78 -19.09 -7.29
CA LYS A 615 -34.02 -20.03 -6.46
C LYS A 615 -33.19 -20.94 -7.37
N VAL A 616 -31.87 -20.97 -7.11
CA VAL A 616 -31.06 -22.13 -7.50
C VAL A 616 -30.42 -22.70 -6.24
N SER A 617 -30.86 -23.88 -5.87
CA SER A 617 -30.33 -24.70 -4.79
C SER A 617 -29.07 -25.42 -5.28
N SER A 618 -27.95 -25.26 -4.60
CA SER A 618 -26.85 -26.23 -4.68
C SER A 618 -26.42 -26.63 -3.27
N LYS A 619 -26.64 -27.91 -2.98
CA LYS A 619 -26.21 -28.59 -1.77
C LYS A 619 -24.69 -28.76 -1.77
N ILE A 620 -24.02 -28.27 -0.74
CA ILE A 620 -22.62 -28.57 -0.45
C ILE A 620 -22.59 -29.68 0.61
N PRO A 621 -21.77 -30.73 0.45
CA PRO A 621 -21.64 -31.80 1.44
C PRO A 621 -20.80 -31.33 2.64
N LYS A 622 -21.26 -31.65 3.83
CA LYS A 622 -20.51 -31.48 5.07
C LYS A 622 -19.41 -32.54 5.17
N THR A 623 -18.17 -32.14 5.28
CA THR A 623 -17.08 -33.01 5.77
C THR A 623 -16.27 -32.28 6.83
N GLY A 624 -16.16 -32.93 7.93
CA GLY A 624 -15.23 -33.06 9.04
C GLY A 624 -14.19 -31.98 9.35
N SER A 625 -14.19 -31.61 10.63
CA SER A 625 -13.21 -30.77 11.31
C SER A 625 -11.78 -31.25 11.08
N ALA A 626 -10.92 -30.43 10.48
CA ALA A 626 -9.48 -30.61 10.46
C ALA A 626 -8.78 -29.36 11.00
N LYS A 627 -7.84 -29.56 11.88
CA LYS A 627 -6.95 -28.57 12.49
C LYS A 627 -6.14 -27.87 11.40
N ARG A 628 -6.05 -26.54 11.44
CA ARG A 628 -5.52 -25.66 10.39
C ARG A 628 -4.36 -24.81 10.85
N GLY A 629 -3.45 -24.52 9.99
CA GLY A 629 -2.36 -23.55 10.01
C GLY A 629 -1.64 -23.58 8.68
N ILE A 630 -0.94 -22.75 8.03
CA ILE A 630 -0.03 -21.67 8.18
C ILE A 630 0.92 -21.49 7.04
N ALA A 631 1.49 -20.36 6.94
CA ALA A 631 2.79 -19.77 6.59
C ALA A 631 2.72 -18.73 5.50
N LEU A 632 3.23 -17.50 5.73
CA LEU A 632 3.58 -16.55 4.64
C LEU A 632 3.78 -15.09 5.13
N SER A 633 4.42 -14.86 6.32
CA SER A 633 4.51 -13.50 6.87
C SER A 633 5.65 -12.65 6.31
N SER A 634 6.80 -13.24 6.00
CA SER A 634 7.93 -12.44 5.51
C SER A 634 7.77 -12.03 4.05
N PHE A 635 7.04 -12.82 3.28
CA PHE A 635 6.62 -12.50 1.92
C PHE A 635 5.39 -11.59 1.88
N ALA A 636 4.59 -11.58 2.96
CA ALA A 636 3.43 -10.73 3.10
C ALA A 636 3.78 -9.24 2.97
N VAL A 637 4.92 -8.80 3.48
CA VAL A 637 5.34 -7.40 3.37
C VAL A 637 5.76 -7.07 1.94
N ILE A 638 6.46 -7.97 1.25
CA ILE A 638 6.85 -7.77 -0.17
C ILE A 638 5.67 -8.00 -1.10
N THR A 639 4.78 -8.95 -0.80
CA THR A 639 3.59 -9.26 -1.61
C THR A 639 2.36 -8.44 -1.23
N ALA A 640 2.27 -7.87 -0.03
CA ALA A 640 1.21 -6.91 0.32
C ALA A 640 1.22 -5.68 -0.60
N VAL A 641 2.40 -5.26 -1.08
CA VAL A 641 2.53 -4.26 -2.15
C VAL A 641 1.92 -4.77 -3.47
N SER A 642 1.80 -6.07 -3.63
CA SER A 642 1.40 -6.75 -4.86
C SER A 642 -0.08 -7.05 -4.97
N TYR A 643 -0.78 -7.11 -3.85
CA TYR A 643 -2.14 -7.66 -3.77
C TYR A 643 -3.26 -6.63 -3.94
N THR A 644 -2.92 -5.35 -4.14
CA THR A 644 -3.91 -4.28 -4.40
C THR A 644 -4.77 -4.50 -5.66
N HIS A 645 -4.47 -5.53 -6.44
CA HIS A 645 -5.05 -5.69 -7.79
C HIS A 645 -6.02 -6.87 -7.95
N LEU A 646 -6.44 -7.55 -6.87
CA LEU A 646 -7.20 -8.79 -7.01
C LEU A 646 -8.69 -8.73 -6.67
N ARG A 647 -9.28 -7.53 -6.45
CA ARG A 647 -10.77 -7.40 -6.41
C ARG A 647 -11.29 -6.11 -7.02
#